data_9b99b5ebfab51c8ece80cd4016e938e8
#
_entry.id   9b99b5ebfab51c8ece80cd4016e938e8
#
_cell.length_a   1.000
_cell.length_b   1.000
_cell.length_c   1.000
_cell.angle_alpha   90.00
_cell.angle_beta   90.00
_cell.angle_gamma   90.00
#
_symmetry.space_group_name_H-M   'P 1'
#
loop_
_entity.id
_entity.type
_entity.pdbx_description
1 polymer ?
#
loop_
_entity_poly.entity_id
_entity_poly.type
_entity_poly.pdbx_seq_one_letter_code
_entity_poly.pdbx_strand_id
1 'polypeptide(L)'
;MLRMLSLFSGIGAFESALRRGGHQFEIVNYCEIDPYASKAYSQIHDIPEEKNLHDVREINPLLLDNINLVTYGFPCVPEGFLIKTKNGYKNIEDVTTNDYVLTHTNTYQKVVKTMNRISDHINHVKGVGCVDLQITDEHPVYILRNNDFIWVKAKDLSLSDRIVFNKNTKNENTDIPDNVLWLMGRYFADGYKENHALHRVIFCIGKKKTFEFEEKIQGIKFTKYHESRSCIEYKLIDSEIEKYFTGFTTRSTEKEIPQWIIDLSKDKLIHFYNGYYSGDGHNRKDRELSMFCTVSKKMAYGLQDIVIKLFNVVPTLNIRKDKRSKTFNDSYCFQFSLRPKEQIISEDKICVQIKNLYREEKQLKVFNFEVETDNSYTVNNVIVHNCQDISVAGKQKGFEYNGERTRSGLFFEALRIIEFLQPEYAICENVKALTSKKFEKEFNTVLNSLAEVGYNNYWKVLNAKDFGIPQNRERVFIISIRKDIDTGAFTFPEKQPLQLRVKDMLEPVVDEKYYINSDRAKKLIEKITANPEIVGGGIENRIKTIGHLGTGGQKGWVFNANGISRCLAATDYKDPTKIIETRTMIEITEPKVKQVGNIVSTGNFSNPQRGRIYSPDGLAPALNTVSGGGLEPKFIENKVEYRIRKLTPRECFRLMGFSDEEFNRIKGISNTQLYKMAGNSIVVNVLEGIFRELFKAQSR
;
A
#
# COMPACT_ATOMS: atom_id res chain seq x y z
N MET A 1 27.10 -6.49 31.57
CA MET A 1 26.65 -5.40 30.68
C MET A 1 26.28 -6.02 29.33
N LEU A 2 25.05 -5.81 28.83
CA LEU A 2 24.61 -6.36 27.56
C LEU A 2 25.28 -5.64 26.38
N ARG A 3 25.79 -6.37 25.42
CA ARG A 3 26.36 -5.85 24.18
C ARG A 3 25.39 -6.14 23.03
N MET A 4 24.80 -5.08 22.46
CA MET A 4 23.66 -5.14 21.54
C MET A 4 24.05 -4.84 20.10
N LEU A 5 23.53 -5.65 19.17
CA LEU A 5 23.47 -5.39 17.76
C LEU A 5 22.00 -5.22 17.34
N SER A 6 21.66 -4.05 16.83
CA SER A 6 20.29 -3.72 16.42
C SER A 6 20.18 -3.79 14.89
N LEU A 7 19.49 -4.80 14.35
CA LEU A 7 19.26 -4.96 12.92
C LEU A 7 17.90 -4.37 12.53
N PHE A 8 17.85 -3.59 11.43
CA PHE A 8 16.65 -2.84 11.02
C PHE A 8 16.16 -1.91 12.12
N SER A 9 17.09 -1.23 12.75
CA SER A 9 16.93 -0.55 14.03
C SER A 9 15.85 0.54 14.05
N GLY A 10 15.47 1.10 12.90
CA GLY A 10 14.51 2.21 12.83
C GLY A 10 15.01 3.40 13.66
N ILE A 11 14.25 3.78 14.69
CA ILE A 11 14.62 4.83 15.63
C ILE A 11 14.99 4.30 17.04
N GLY A 12 15.23 2.99 17.16
CA GLY A 12 15.78 2.40 18.37
C GLY A 12 14.77 2.20 19.52
N ALA A 13 13.66 1.57 19.25
CA ALA A 13 12.65 1.27 20.28
C ALA A 13 13.14 0.25 21.31
N PHE A 14 13.98 -0.70 20.91
CA PHE A 14 14.59 -1.67 21.81
C PHE A 14 15.56 -1.01 22.80
N GLU A 15 16.38 -0.11 22.30
CA GLU A 15 17.34 0.67 23.06
C GLU A 15 16.64 1.59 24.09
N SER A 16 15.58 2.25 23.66
CA SER A 16 14.74 3.08 24.54
C SER A 16 14.11 2.24 25.66
N ALA A 17 13.65 1.03 25.35
CA ALA A 17 13.06 0.12 26.33
C ALA A 17 14.09 -0.39 27.35
N LEU A 18 15.30 -0.76 26.91
CA LEU A 18 16.39 -1.17 27.79
C LEU A 18 16.81 -0.04 28.74
N ARG A 19 16.95 1.19 28.21
CA ARG A 19 17.32 2.37 29.02
C ARG A 19 16.25 2.68 30.09
N ARG A 20 14.97 2.63 29.71
CA ARG A 20 13.85 2.89 30.64
C ARG A 20 13.71 1.79 31.69
N GLY A 21 14.01 0.56 31.35
CA GLY A 21 14.05 -0.57 32.28
C GLY A 21 15.26 -0.52 33.25
N GLY A 22 16.17 0.47 33.15
CA GLY A 22 17.35 0.60 33.98
C GLY A 22 18.43 -0.45 33.69
N HIS A 23 18.36 -1.13 32.53
CA HIS A 23 19.34 -2.15 32.15
C HIS A 23 20.62 -1.51 31.63
N GLN A 24 21.76 -2.05 32.06
CA GLN A 24 23.06 -1.62 31.55
C GLN A 24 23.38 -2.33 30.24
N PHE A 25 23.54 -1.57 29.16
CA PHE A 25 23.85 -2.09 27.83
C PHE A 25 24.75 -1.14 27.02
N GLU A 26 25.45 -1.71 26.05
CA GLU A 26 26.25 -1.01 25.08
C GLU A 26 25.67 -1.32 23.67
N ILE A 27 25.44 -0.28 22.88
CA ILE A 27 25.15 -0.44 21.46
C ILE A 27 26.49 -0.59 20.73
N VAL A 28 26.81 -1.82 20.34
CA VAL A 28 28.07 -2.11 19.64
C VAL A 28 27.98 -1.53 18.23
N ASN A 29 26.96 -1.96 17.48
CA ASN A 29 26.60 -1.43 16.16
C ASN A 29 25.08 -1.47 15.98
N TYR A 30 24.60 -0.72 14.98
CA TYR A 30 23.23 -0.79 14.49
C TYR A 30 23.22 -0.88 12.96
N CYS A 31 22.12 -1.33 12.37
CA CYS A 31 21.96 -1.48 10.94
C CYS A 31 20.62 -0.87 10.50
N GLU A 32 20.67 0.26 9.80
CA GLU A 32 19.51 0.97 9.27
C GLU A 32 19.85 1.61 7.92
N ILE A 33 19.09 1.23 6.89
CA ILE A 33 19.31 1.68 5.52
C ILE A 33 18.65 3.05 5.20
N ASP A 34 17.61 3.44 5.97
CA ASP A 34 16.96 4.75 5.80
C ASP A 34 17.82 5.84 6.48
N PRO A 35 18.39 6.79 5.69
CA PRO A 35 19.32 7.78 6.25
C PRO A 35 18.68 8.70 7.28
N TYR A 36 17.37 8.96 7.19
CA TYR A 36 16.68 9.78 8.18
C TYR A 36 16.43 9.02 9.48
N ALA A 37 16.10 7.73 9.39
CA ALA A 37 15.94 6.88 10.56
C ALA A 37 17.30 6.66 11.25
N SER A 38 18.36 6.41 10.48
CA SER A 38 19.74 6.34 11.00
C SER A 38 20.16 7.61 11.72
N LYS A 39 19.95 8.79 11.12
CA LYS A 39 20.23 10.08 11.76
C LYS A 39 19.43 10.28 13.05
N ALA A 40 18.14 9.94 13.04
CA ALA A 40 17.31 10.03 14.25
C ALA A 40 17.79 9.07 15.33
N TYR A 41 18.14 7.84 14.95
CA TYR A 41 18.71 6.83 15.85
C TYR A 41 19.98 7.34 16.54
N SER A 42 20.94 7.83 15.74
CA SER A 42 22.19 8.41 16.23
C SER A 42 21.92 9.53 17.27
N GLN A 43 21.00 10.44 16.97
CA GLN A 43 20.65 11.56 17.86
C GLN A 43 19.88 11.13 19.13
N ILE A 44 18.96 10.17 19.02
CA ILE A 44 18.19 9.68 20.19
C ILE A 44 19.10 8.94 21.18
N HIS A 45 20.01 8.11 20.66
CA HIS A 45 20.79 7.20 21.48
C HIS A 45 22.19 7.69 21.76
N ASP A 46 22.59 8.86 21.23
CA ASP A 46 23.93 9.45 21.36
C ASP A 46 25.03 8.51 20.85
N ILE A 47 24.81 7.94 19.66
CA ILE A 47 25.70 6.99 18.99
C ILE A 47 26.20 7.57 17.68
N PRO A 48 27.51 7.55 17.37
CA PRO A 48 28.05 8.01 16.10
C PRO A 48 27.45 7.29 14.92
N GLU A 49 27.17 8.00 13.80
CA GLU A 49 26.59 7.41 12.59
C GLU A 49 27.53 6.37 11.94
N GLU A 50 28.83 6.43 12.19
CA GLU A 50 29.83 5.45 11.73
C GLU A 50 29.60 4.04 12.31
N LYS A 51 28.85 3.91 13.41
CA LYS A 51 28.42 2.61 13.94
C LYS A 51 27.27 1.98 13.18
N ASN A 52 26.69 2.69 12.19
CA ASN A 52 25.67 2.13 11.29
C ASN A 52 26.31 1.21 10.25
N LEU A 53 25.91 -0.05 10.25
CA LEU A 53 26.35 -1.06 9.28
C LEU A 53 25.54 -1.02 7.97
N HIS A 54 24.60 -0.08 7.82
CA HIS A 54 23.75 0.18 6.67
C HIS A 54 22.95 -1.03 6.15
N ASP A 55 23.57 -1.90 5.37
CA ASP A 55 22.90 -3.05 4.78
C ASP A 55 23.27 -4.35 5.51
N VAL A 56 22.26 -5.03 6.05
CA VAL A 56 22.44 -6.28 6.80
C VAL A 56 23.11 -7.39 5.99
N ARG A 57 22.98 -7.36 4.65
CA ARG A 57 23.59 -8.33 3.74
C ARG A 57 25.10 -8.17 3.63
N GLU A 58 25.59 -6.96 3.88
CA GLU A 58 27.01 -6.61 3.78
C GLU A 58 27.75 -6.79 5.12
N ILE A 59 27.01 -7.10 6.19
CA ILE A 59 27.60 -7.32 7.51
C ILE A 59 28.49 -8.57 7.49
N ASN A 60 29.79 -8.36 7.77
CA ASN A 60 30.71 -9.43 8.07
C ASN A 60 30.69 -9.73 9.59
N PRO A 61 30.09 -10.85 10.04
CA PRO A 61 30.00 -11.16 11.48
C PRO A 61 31.36 -11.35 12.16
N LEU A 62 32.41 -11.68 11.40
CA LEU A 62 33.81 -11.80 11.94
C LEU A 62 34.35 -10.50 12.51
N LEU A 63 33.76 -9.35 12.14
CA LEU A 63 34.17 -8.03 12.64
C LEU A 63 33.36 -7.59 13.87
N LEU A 64 32.45 -8.43 14.37
CA LEU A 64 31.55 -8.15 15.47
C LEU A 64 31.86 -9.09 16.65
N ASP A 65 32.42 -8.55 17.72
CA ASP A 65 32.80 -9.35 18.89
C ASP A 65 31.85 -9.20 20.05
N ASN A 66 31.60 -10.31 20.77
CA ASN A 66 30.93 -10.34 22.07
C ASN A 66 29.51 -9.71 22.05
N ILE A 67 28.67 -10.03 21.10
CA ILE A 67 27.28 -9.61 21.06
C ILE A 67 26.41 -10.55 21.91
N ASN A 68 25.67 -9.99 22.87
CA ASN A 68 24.75 -10.76 23.72
C ASN A 68 23.30 -10.68 23.25
N LEU A 69 22.93 -9.59 22.54
CA LEU A 69 21.55 -9.34 22.11
C LEU A 69 21.46 -8.89 20.65
N VAL A 70 20.58 -9.50 19.85
CA VAL A 70 20.25 -9.13 18.45
C VAL A 70 18.76 -8.91 18.25
N THR A 71 18.33 -7.85 17.46
CA THR A 71 16.90 -7.46 17.18
C THR A 71 16.55 -7.12 15.72
N TYR A 72 15.29 -7.41 15.14
CA TYR A 72 14.92 -7.35 13.66
C TYR A 72 13.42 -7.41 13.18
N GLY A 73 12.99 -7.08 11.81
CA GLY A 73 11.63 -7.11 11.12
C GLY A 73 11.41 -6.70 9.58
N PHE A 74 10.28 -6.94 8.59
CA PHE A 74 10.21 -6.89 7.03
C PHE A 74 8.89 -6.82 6.08
N PRO A 75 8.57 -6.43 4.52
CA PRO A 75 7.34 -6.08 3.57
C PRO A 75 6.96 -6.69 2.16
N CYS A 76 5.81 -6.20 1.01
CA CYS A 76 5.13 -6.66 -0.34
C CYS A 76 4.12 -5.89 -1.29
N VAL A 77 3.12 -6.57 -2.37
CA VAL A 77 2.26 -6.03 -3.53
C VAL A 77 0.77 -6.52 -3.66
N PRO A 78 -0.27 -5.76 -4.32
CA PRO A 78 -1.73 -6.08 -4.37
C PRO A 78 -2.24 -7.11 -5.41
N GLU A 79 -3.55 -7.57 -5.28
CA GLU A 79 -4.29 -8.50 -6.17
C GLU A 79 -4.87 -7.82 -7.42
N GLY A 80 -5.29 -8.61 -8.42
CA GLY A 80 -6.01 -8.18 -9.63
C GLY A 80 -5.12 -7.68 -10.77
N PHE A 81 -3.80 -7.75 -10.67
CA PHE A 81 -2.87 -7.35 -11.72
C PHE A 81 -2.52 -8.52 -12.65
N LEU A 82 -2.45 -8.24 -13.96
CA LEU A 82 -2.12 -9.25 -14.97
C LEU A 82 -0.61 -9.45 -15.10
N ILE A 83 -0.21 -10.69 -15.02
CA ILE A 83 1.16 -11.16 -15.23
C ILE A 83 1.24 -11.84 -16.59
N LYS A 84 2.24 -11.48 -17.37
CA LYS A 84 2.48 -12.11 -18.67
C LYS A 84 3.21 -13.43 -18.46
N THR A 85 2.54 -14.54 -18.76
CA THR A 85 3.09 -15.89 -18.70
C THR A 85 3.33 -16.46 -20.10
N LYS A 86 4.06 -17.57 -20.21
CA LYS A 86 4.29 -18.27 -21.49
C LYS A 86 2.98 -18.73 -22.13
N ASN A 87 1.94 -18.96 -21.34
CA ASN A 87 0.64 -19.46 -21.78
C ASN A 87 -0.44 -18.37 -21.84
N GLY A 88 -0.05 -17.07 -21.87
CA GLY A 88 -0.97 -15.92 -21.89
C GLY A 88 -0.97 -15.16 -20.56
N TYR A 89 -2.00 -14.32 -20.36
CA TYR A 89 -2.09 -13.47 -19.16
C TYR A 89 -2.84 -14.15 -18.02
N LYS A 90 -2.27 -14.17 -16.83
CA LYS A 90 -2.91 -14.60 -15.58
C LYS A 90 -2.97 -13.46 -14.59
N ASN A 91 -4.04 -13.41 -13.77
CA ASN A 91 -4.01 -12.53 -12.61
C ASN A 91 -2.88 -12.94 -11.67
N ILE A 92 -2.29 -11.98 -10.96
CA ILE A 92 -1.14 -12.25 -10.07
C ILE A 92 -1.49 -13.26 -8.98
N GLU A 93 -2.75 -13.27 -8.50
CA GLU A 93 -3.27 -14.24 -7.52
C GLU A 93 -3.40 -15.67 -8.07
N ASP A 94 -3.51 -15.83 -9.40
CA ASP A 94 -3.67 -17.13 -10.08
C ASP A 94 -2.34 -17.70 -10.58
N VAL A 95 -1.24 -16.96 -10.46
CA VAL A 95 0.11 -17.41 -10.86
C VAL A 95 0.59 -18.51 -9.91
N THR A 96 1.11 -19.60 -10.48
CA THR A 96 1.60 -20.79 -9.75
C THR A 96 3.05 -21.09 -10.11
N THR A 97 3.68 -21.99 -9.39
CA THR A 97 5.05 -22.47 -9.66
C THR A 97 5.19 -23.27 -10.96
N ASN A 98 4.08 -23.60 -11.62
CA ASN A 98 4.08 -24.25 -12.93
C ASN A 98 4.14 -23.25 -14.09
N ASP A 99 4.05 -21.94 -13.78
CA ASP A 99 4.06 -20.88 -14.79
C ASP A 99 5.47 -20.41 -15.11
N TYR A 100 5.64 -19.93 -16.35
CA TYR A 100 6.82 -19.21 -16.82
C TYR A 100 6.40 -17.77 -17.14
N VAL A 101 7.10 -16.77 -16.60
CA VAL A 101 6.77 -15.34 -16.73
C VAL A 101 7.82 -14.59 -17.54
N LEU A 102 7.38 -13.55 -18.26
CA LEU A 102 8.26 -12.70 -19.06
C LEU A 102 9.06 -11.77 -18.14
N THR A 103 10.40 -11.79 -18.27
CA THR A 103 11.33 -11.02 -17.45
C THR A 103 11.85 -9.76 -18.15
N HIS A 104 12.67 -8.95 -17.45
CA HIS A 104 13.31 -7.77 -18.03
C HIS A 104 14.29 -8.09 -19.15
N THR A 105 14.86 -9.29 -19.18
CA THR A 105 15.73 -9.77 -20.27
C THR A 105 14.95 -10.24 -21.50
N ASN A 106 13.63 -10.06 -21.50
CA ASN A 106 12.72 -10.50 -22.58
C ASN A 106 12.70 -12.03 -22.80
N THR A 107 13.00 -12.80 -21.76
CA THR A 107 12.93 -14.27 -21.71
C THR A 107 11.81 -14.73 -20.80
N TYR A 108 11.27 -15.93 -21.04
CA TYR A 108 10.31 -16.58 -20.15
C TYR A 108 11.05 -17.47 -19.16
N GLN A 109 10.98 -17.13 -17.87
CA GLN A 109 11.59 -17.88 -16.80
C GLN A 109 10.56 -18.44 -15.83
N LYS A 110 10.90 -19.56 -15.20
CA LYS A 110 10.00 -20.30 -14.32
C LYS A 110 9.67 -19.50 -13.08
N VAL A 111 8.40 -19.49 -12.73
CA VAL A 111 7.96 -19.05 -11.41
C VAL A 111 8.33 -20.13 -10.42
N VAL A 112 9.26 -19.82 -9.57
CA VAL A 112 9.69 -20.76 -8.56
C VAL A 112 8.85 -20.64 -7.31
N LYS A 113 8.07 -19.55 -7.14
CA LYS A 113 7.28 -19.29 -5.94
C LYS A 113 6.23 -18.19 -6.09
N THR A 114 5.09 -18.29 -5.37
CA THR A 114 4.02 -17.29 -5.32
C THR A 114 3.75 -16.75 -3.92
N MET A 115 3.33 -15.50 -3.76
CA MET A 115 3.16 -14.79 -2.48
C MET A 115 1.96 -13.86 -2.46
N ASN A 116 1.39 -13.64 -1.26
CA ASN A 116 0.39 -12.58 -1.08
C ASN A 116 0.36 -12.00 0.33
N ARG A 117 -0.11 -10.75 0.48
CA ARG A 117 -0.28 -10.06 1.76
C ARG A 117 -1.34 -8.96 1.70
N ILE A 118 -1.60 -8.31 2.84
CA ILE A 118 -2.35 -7.06 2.90
C ILE A 118 -1.35 -5.90 3.01
N SER A 119 -1.47 -4.89 2.15
CA SER A 119 -0.75 -3.62 2.24
C SER A 119 -1.73 -2.52 2.59
N ASP A 120 -1.31 -1.60 3.46
CA ASP A 120 -2.16 -0.47 3.87
C ASP A 120 -2.02 0.74 2.92
N HIS A 121 -1.15 0.63 1.91
CA HIS A 121 -0.90 1.69 0.93
C HIS A 121 -0.33 1.13 -0.36
N ILE A 122 -0.53 1.89 -1.44
CA ILE A 122 -0.11 1.55 -2.78
C ILE A 122 0.34 2.80 -3.54
N ASN A 123 1.41 2.69 -4.32
CA ASN A 123 1.80 3.73 -5.26
C ASN A 123 1.12 3.48 -6.60
N HIS A 124 0.59 4.54 -7.15
CA HIS A 124 -0.01 4.58 -8.46
C HIS A 124 0.96 5.23 -9.45
N VAL A 125 1.38 4.46 -10.44
CA VAL A 125 2.26 4.92 -11.51
C VAL A 125 1.44 4.93 -12.80
N LYS A 126 1.29 6.11 -13.42
CA LYS A 126 0.52 6.30 -14.64
C LYS A 126 1.38 6.91 -15.72
N GLY A 127 1.23 6.42 -16.95
CA GLY A 127 1.95 6.91 -18.12
C GLY A 127 1.28 6.47 -19.41
N VAL A 128 1.89 6.75 -20.54
CA VAL A 128 1.43 6.23 -21.82
C VAL A 128 1.47 4.70 -21.77
N GLY A 129 0.36 4.05 -22.11
CA GLY A 129 0.27 2.58 -22.07
C GLY A 129 0.19 1.94 -20.67
N CYS A 130 0.43 2.72 -19.64
CA CYS A 130 0.30 2.31 -18.24
C CYS A 130 -0.85 3.08 -17.58
N VAL A 131 -2.03 2.45 -17.46
CA VAL A 131 -3.24 3.11 -16.93
C VAL A 131 -3.09 3.41 -15.46
N ASP A 132 -2.65 2.41 -14.69
CA ASP A 132 -2.53 2.50 -13.24
C ASP A 132 -1.76 1.27 -12.74
N LEU A 133 -0.43 1.36 -12.73
CA LEU A 133 0.39 0.34 -12.07
C LEU A 133 0.34 0.62 -10.58
N GLN A 134 -0.21 -0.33 -9.83
CA GLN A 134 -0.34 -0.24 -8.37
C GLN A 134 0.67 -1.17 -7.72
N ILE A 135 1.60 -0.60 -6.98
CA ILE A 135 2.71 -1.32 -6.36
C ILE A 135 3.07 -0.71 -5.00
N THR A 136 3.64 -1.51 -4.12
CA THR A 136 4.05 -1.05 -2.79
C THR A 136 5.29 -0.17 -2.86
N ASP A 137 5.56 0.62 -1.82
CA ASP A 137 6.64 1.60 -1.73
C ASP A 137 8.01 1.05 -2.15
N GLU A 138 8.33 -0.15 -1.66
CA GLU A 138 9.64 -0.77 -1.85
C GLU A 138 9.76 -1.62 -3.12
N HIS A 139 8.68 -1.69 -3.94
CA HIS A 139 8.66 -2.49 -5.15
C HIS A 139 9.51 -1.83 -6.24
N PRO A 140 10.61 -2.46 -6.72
CA PRO A 140 11.42 -1.84 -7.74
C PRO A 140 10.76 -1.94 -9.12
N VAL A 141 10.76 -0.83 -9.85
CA VAL A 141 10.32 -0.71 -11.24
C VAL A 141 11.55 -0.53 -12.13
N TYR A 142 11.58 -1.22 -13.26
CA TYR A 142 12.62 -1.02 -14.27
C TYR A 142 12.31 0.22 -15.08
N ILE A 143 13.20 1.18 -15.05
CA ILE A 143 13.01 2.50 -15.69
C ILE A 143 14.23 2.91 -16.48
N LEU A 144 14.03 3.90 -17.37
CA LEU A 144 15.12 4.66 -17.98
C LEU A 144 15.21 6.03 -17.25
N ARG A 145 16.37 6.31 -16.63
CA ARG A 145 16.73 7.57 -15.97
C ARG A 145 18.11 8.01 -16.44
N ASN A 146 18.26 9.24 -16.91
CA ASN A 146 19.54 9.78 -17.41
C ASN A 146 20.23 8.91 -18.48
N ASN A 147 19.46 8.27 -19.36
CA ASN A 147 19.86 7.29 -20.38
C ASN A 147 20.36 5.94 -19.86
N ASP A 148 20.26 5.67 -18.56
CA ASP A 148 20.59 4.39 -17.96
C ASP A 148 19.34 3.60 -17.59
N PHE A 149 19.35 2.29 -17.87
CA PHE A 149 18.33 1.36 -17.42
C PHE A 149 18.64 0.92 -15.99
N ILE A 150 17.81 1.32 -15.03
CA ILE A 150 18.02 1.07 -13.61
C ILE A 150 16.73 0.59 -12.90
N TRP A 151 16.93 -0.08 -11.78
CA TRP A 151 15.86 -0.45 -10.84
C TRP A 151 15.64 0.66 -9.82
N VAL A 152 14.42 1.17 -9.73
CA VAL A 152 14.06 2.24 -8.79
C VAL A 152 12.82 1.83 -8.01
N LYS A 153 12.87 1.98 -6.68
CA LYS A 153 11.72 1.69 -5.81
C LYS A 153 10.55 2.61 -6.16
N ALA A 154 9.33 2.08 -6.09
CA ALA A 154 8.13 2.84 -6.47
C ALA A 154 7.97 4.18 -5.75
N LYS A 155 8.39 4.26 -4.48
CA LYS A 155 8.39 5.51 -3.69
C LYS A 155 9.38 6.57 -4.18
N ASP A 156 10.44 6.15 -4.89
CA ASP A 156 11.56 7.00 -5.32
C ASP A 156 11.47 7.36 -6.82
N LEU A 157 10.37 6.98 -7.49
CA LEU A 157 10.06 7.36 -8.86
C LEU A 157 9.77 8.85 -8.98
N SER A 158 10.15 9.45 -10.10
CA SER A 158 9.89 10.85 -10.43
C SER A 158 9.18 10.98 -11.79
N LEU A 159 8.57 12.14 -12.05
CA LEU A 159 7.92 12.42 -13.35
C LEU A 159 8.91 12.53 -14.52
N SER A 160 10.21 12.67 -14.24
CA SER A 160 11.27 12.65 -15.27
C SER A 160 11.64 11.24 -15.71
N ASP A 161 11.25 10.20 -14.95
CA ASP A 161 11.55 8.81 -15.28
C ASP A 161 10.68 8.29 -16.42
N ARG A 162 11.17 7.26 -17.10
CA ARG A 162 10.45 6.59 -18.17
C ARG A 162 10.20 5.13 -17.83
N ILE A 163 8.94 4.72 -17.91
CA ILE A 163 8.51 3.31 -17.79
C ILE A 163 9.03 2.55 -19.01
N VAL A 164 9.50 1.33 -18.78
CA VAL A 164 10.06 0.45 -19.80
C VAL A 164 9.09 -0.67 -20.15
N PHE A 165 8.81 -0.84 -21.44
CA PHE A 165 8.03 -1.92 -22.03
C PHE A 165 8.95 -2.84 -22.86
N ASN A 166 8.77 -4.16 -22.75
CA ASN A 166 9.41 -5.13 -23.62
C ASN A 166 8.78 -5.11 -25.02
N LYS A 167 9.61 -5.24 -26.07
CA LYS A 167 9.14 -5.56 -27.41
C LYS A 167 9.22 -7.07 -27.61
N ASN A 168 8.15 -7.67 -28.11
CA ASN A 168 8.22 -9.07 -28.52
C ASN A 168 9.07 -9.19 -29.80
N THR A 169 10.26 -9.77 -29.65
CA THR A 169 11.24 -9.94 -30.75
C THR A 169 11.11 -11.28 -31.50
N LYS A 170 10.24 -12.18 -31.06
CA LYS A 170 10.00 -13.44 -31.75
C LYS A 170 9.39 -13.21 -33.15
N ASN A 171 9.75 -14.03 -34.11
CA ASN A 171 9.30 -13.97 -35.51
C ASN A 171 8.99 -15.40 -35.99
N GLU A 172 7.97 -16.02 -35.38
CA GLU A 172 7.55 -17.37 -35.76
C GLU A 172 6.77 -17.35 -37.07
N ASN A 173 7.06 -18.27 -37.98
CA ASN A 173 6.30 -18.44 -39.21
C ASN A 173 5.15 -19.43 -39.00
N THR A 174 4.16 -19.35 -39.89
CA THR A 174 3.00 -20.24 -39.90
C THR A 174 2.54 -20.47 -41.34
N ASP A 175 2.02 -21.67 -41.63
CA ASP A 175 1.39 -22.02 -42.90
C ASP A 175 -0.08 -21.60 -42.97
N ILE A 176 -0.61 -20.97 -41.91
CA ILE A 176 -1.98 -20.45 -41.88
C ILE A 176 -2.11 -19.38 -42.96
N PRO A 177 -3.10 -19.50 -43.87
CA PRO A 177 -3.34 -18.50 -44.92
C PRO A 177 -3.67 -17.12 -44.34
N ASP A 178 -3.24 -16.06 -45.02
CA ASP A 178 -3.37 -14.68 -44.54
C ASP A 178 -4.83 -14.25 -44.34
N ASN A 179 -5.76 -14.71 -45.18
CA ASN A 179 -7.20 -14.47 -45.02
C ASN A 179 -7.77 -15.21 -43.79
N VAL A 180 -7.21 -16.36 -43.42
CA VAL A 180 -7.59 -17.08 -42.18
C VAL A 180 -7.05 -16.35 -40.96
N LEU A 181 -5.82 -15.86 -40.99
CA LEU A 181 -5.27 -15.00 -39.94
C LEU A 181 -6.11 -13.73 -39.77
N TRP A 182 -6.53 -13.11 -40.90
CA TRP A 182 -7.45 -11.97 -40.87
C TRP A 182 -8.79 -12.36 -40.22
N LEU A 183 -9.36 -13.50 -40.57
CA LEU A 183 -10.61 -14.01 -40.04
C LEU A 183 -10.48 -14.30 -38.52
N MET A 184 -9.34 -14.83 -38.08
CA MET A 184 -9.08 -15.01 -36.64
C MET A 184 -9.06 -13.67 -35.90
N GLY A 185 -8.43 -12.66 -36.45
CA GLY A 185 -8.46 -11.29 -35.88
C GLY A 185 -9.89 -10.75 -35.81
N ARG A 186 -10.68 -10.96 -36.88
CA ARG A 186 -12.09 -10.56 -36.95
C ARG A 186 -12.95 -11.25 -35.89
N TYR A 187 -12.63 -12.51 -35.54
CA TYR A 187 -13.31 -13.25 -34.47
C TYR A 187 -13.16 -12.54 -33.11
N PHE A 188 -11.99 -11.99 -32.83
CA PHE A 188 -11.77 -11.26 -31.57
C PHE A 188 -12.60 -9.98 -31.47
N ALA A 189 -12.93 -9.33 -32.58
CA ALA A 189 -13.86 -8.19 -32.63
C ALA A 189 -15.33 -8.65 -32.58
N ASP A 190 -15.79 -9.35 -33.59
CA ASP A 190 -17.21 -9.59 -33.90
C ASP A 190 -17.64 -11.08 -33.84
N GLY A 191 -16.73 -12.00 -33.48
CA GLY A 191 -17.00 -13.44 -33.48
C GLY A 191 -17.42 -13.99 -32.11
N TYR A 192 -18.21 -15.07 -32.14
CA TYR A 192 -18.55 -15.87 -30.96
C TYR A 192 -18.76 -17.33 -31.35
N LYS A 193 -18.91 -18.23 -30.36
CA LYS A 193 -19.26 -19.64 -30.59
C LYS A 193 -20.66 -19.92 -30.09
N GLU A 194 -21.37 -20.75 -30.83
CA GLU A 194 -22.69 -21.25 -30.44
C GLU A 194 -22.59 -22.16 -29.19
N ASN A 195 -23.52 -22.02 -28.25
CA ASN A 195 -23.51 -22.77 -26.98
C ASN A 195 -24.00 -24.24 -27.08
N HIS A 196 -24.11 -24.80 -28.28
CA HIS A 196 -24.58 -26.15 -28.51
C HIS A 196 -23.44 -27.11 -28.89
N ALA A 197 -23.72 -28.42 -28.92
CA ALA A 197 -22.75 -29.52 -29.04
C ALA A 197 -21.73 -29.42 -30.20
N LEU A 198 -21.97 -28.58 -31.20
CA LEU A 198 -21.09 -28.39 -32.36
C LEU A 198 -20.18 -27.16 -32.26
N HIS A 199 -20.33 -26.29 -31.25
CA HIS A 199 -19.51 -25.09 -31.02
C HIS A 199 -19.16 -24.27 -32.27
N ARG A 200 -20.07 -24.16 -33.22
CA ARG A 200 -19.88 -23.48 -34.50
C ARG A 200 -19.47 -22.02 -34.30
N VAL A 201 -18.53 -21.55 -35.11
CA VAL A 201 -18.06 -20.18 -35.13
C VAL A 201 -19.00 -19.29 -35.90
N ILE A 202 -19.46 -18.19 -35.29
CA ILE A 202 -20.37 -17.21 -35.87
C ILE A 202 -19.73 -15.83 -35.81
N PHE A 203 -19.94 -15.03 -36.86
CA PHE A 203 -19.49 -13.64 -36.98
C PHE A 203 -20.69 -12.73 -37.12
N CYS A 204 -20.87 -11.77 -36.20
CA CYS A 204 -21.93 -10.77 -36.25
C CYS A 204 -21.44 -9.49 -36.93
N ILE A 205 -21.66 -9.37 -38.23
CA ILE A 205 -21.09 -8.31 -39.06
C ILE A 205 -22.10 -7.18 -39.29
N GLY A 206 -21.75 -5.97 -38.87
CA GLY A 206 -22.57 -4.79 -39.14
C GLY A 206 -22.78 -4.54 -40.63
N LYS A 207 -24.01 -4.19 -41.06
CA LYS A 207 -24.38 -4.08 -42.50
C LYS A 207 -23.47 -3.20 -43.35
N LYS A 208 -22.85 -2.19 -42.76
CA LYS A 208 -21.86 -1.33 -43.44
C LYS A 208 -20.51 -1.99 -43.74
N LYS A 209 -20.21 -3.12 -43.09
CA LYS A 209 -18.94 -3.85 -43.18
C LYS A 209 -19.07 -5.22 -43.88
N THR A 210 -20.27 -5.56 -44.36
CA THR A 210 -20.54 -6.87 -45.01
C THR A 210 -19.76 -7.04 -46.31
N PHE A 211 -19.67 -6.01 -47.13
CA PHE A 211 -18.94 -6.07 -48.41
C PHE A 211 -17.43 -6.39 -48.15
N GLU A 212 -16.77 -5.66 -47.25
CA GLU A 212 -15.38 -5.92 -46.90
C GLU A 212 -15.21 -7.33 -46.32
N PHE A 213 -16.15 -7.78 -45.47
CA PHE A 213 -16.09 -9.10 -44.87
C PHE A 213 -16.23 -10.19 -45.96
N GLU A 214 -17.23 -10.10 -46.83
CA GLU A 214 -17.47 -11.08 -47.88
C GLU A 214 -16.32 -11.16 -48.90
N GLU A 215 -15.64 -10.03 -49.19
CA GLU A 215 -14.45 -10.00 -50.03
C GLU A 215 -13.28 -10.77 -49.35
N LYS A 216 -13.07 -10.58 -48.06
CA LYS A 216 -11.96 -11.21 -47.30
C LYS A 216 -12.14 -12.69 -47.03
N ILE A 217 -13.38 -13.18 -46.99
CA ILE A 217 -13.66 -14.60 -46.75
C ILE A 217 -13.83 -15.41 -48.06
N GLN A 218 -13.52 -14.85 -49.24
CA GLN A 218 -13.56 -15.58 -50.50
C GLN A 218 -12.75 -16.86 -50.42
N GLY A 219 -13.34 -17.99 -50.86
CA GLY A 219 -12.75 -19.31 -50.79
C GLY A 219 -12.96 -20.04 -49.43
N ILE A 220 -13.58 -19.41 -48.44
CA ILE A 220 -13.96 -20.02 -47.15
C ILE A 220 -15.48 -20.25 -47.14
N LYS A 221 -15.93 -21.42 -46.69
CA LYS A 221 -17.36 -21.78 -46.71
C LYS A 221 -18.09 -21.21 -45.51
N PHE A 222 -19.03 -20.28 -45.78
CA PHE A 222 -19.94 -19.68 -44.83
C PHE A 222 -21.39 -19.84 -45.26
N THR A 223 -22.31 -19.77 -44.27
CA THR A 223 -23.75 -19.60 -44.52
C THR A 223 -24.24 -18.35 -43.76
N LYS A 224 -25.16 -17.59 -44.39
CA LYS A 224 -25.88 -16.52 -43.68
C LYS A 224 -26.85 -17.18 -42.71
N TYR A 225 -26.62 -16.97 -41.41
CA TYR A 225 -27.32 -17.67 -40.35
C TYR A 225 -28.53 -16.89 -39.83
N HIS A 226 -28.33 -15.59 -39.61
CA HIS A 226 -29.39 -14.70 -39.17
C HIS A 226 -29.15 -13.29 -39.70
N GLU A 227 -30.24 -12.54 -40.00
CA GLU A 227 -30.16 -11.14 -40.40
C GLU A 227 -31.10 -10.29 -39.56
N SER A 228 -30.52 -9.23 -38.94
CA SER A 228 -31.24 -8.21 -38.19
C SER A 228 -31.25 -6.86 -38.92
N ARG A 229 -31.86 -5.85 -38.31
CA ARG A 229 -31.83 -4.47 -38.86
C ARG A 229 -30.42 -3.90 -38.96
N SER A 230 -29.51 -4.30 -38.08
CA SER A 230 -28.16 -3.69 -37.91
C SER A 230 -27.02 -4.57 -38.38
N CYS A 231 -27.15 -5.89 -38.32
CA CYS A 231 -26.07 -6.83 -38.65
C CYS A 231 -26.60 -8.09 -39.40
N ILE A 232 -25.64 -8.79 -40.03
CA ILE A 232 -25.80 -10.13 -40.58
C ILE A 232 -24.89 -11.08 -39.86
N GLU A 233 -25.38 -12.22 -39.41
CA GLU A 233 -24.62 -13.30 -38.81
C GLU A 233 -24.20 -14.31 -39.86
N TYR A 234 -22.86 -14.53 -39.92
CA TYR A 234 -22.26 -15.51 -40.84
C TYR A 234 -21.74 -16.68 -39.99
N LYS A 235 -22.24 -17.88 -40.29
CA LYS A 235 -21.83 -19.13 -39.66
C LYS A 235 -20.76 -19.79 -40.50
N LEU A 236 -19.59 -20.05 -39.90
CA LEU A 236 -18.52 -20.82 -40.54
C LEU A 236 -18.93 -22.28 -40.64
N ILE A 237 -18.89 -22.84 -41.87
CA ILE A 237 -19.21 -24.26 -42.16
C ILE A 237 -18.03 -25.01 -42.78
N ASP A 238 -16.86 -24.37 -42.86
CA ASP A 238 -15.62 -24.94 -43.34
C ASP A 238 -14.89 -25.63 -42.18
N SER A 239 -14.95 -26.97 -42.14
CA SER A 239 -14.37 -27.76 -41.04
C SER A 239 -12.84 -27.66 -40.98
N GLU A 240 -12.17 -27.44 -42.11
CA GLU A 240 -10.71 -27.28 -42.14
C GLU A 240 -10.27 -25.94 -41.55
N ILE A 241 -11.08 -24.92 -41.73
CA ILE A 241 -10.83 -23.59 -41.17
C ILE A 241 -11.29 -23.50 -39.71
N GLU A 242 -12.42 -24.16 -39.38
CA GLU A 242 -12.98 -24.13 -37.99
C GLU A 242 -12.00 -24.64 -36.92
N LYS A 243 -11.12 -25.58 -37.26
CA LYS A 243 -10.09 -26.11 -36.34
C LYS A 243 -9.14 -25.04 -35.83
N TYR A 244 -8.85 -23.97 -36.57
CA TYR A 244 -8.00 -22.88 -36.14
C TYR A 244 -8.62 -22.03 -35.00
N PHE A 245 -9.93 -22.14 -34.79
CA PHE A 245 -10.66 -21.46 -33.71
C PHE A 245 -10.77 -22.31 -32.43
N THR A 246 -10.24 -23.53 -32.42
CA THR A 246 -10.27 -24.40 -31.26
C THR A 246 -9.52 -23.71 -30.10
N GLY A 247 -10.11 -23.71 -28.90
CA GLY A 247 -9.56 -23.05 -27.73
C GLY A 247 -9.86 -21.54 -27.59
N PHE A 248 -10.44 -20.89 -28.60
CA PHE A 248 -10.86 -19.50 -28.48
C PHE A 248 -12.13 -19.41 -27.60
N THR A 249 -12.12 -18.42 -26.68
CA THR A 249 -13.23 -18.19 -25.77
C THR A 249 -14.41 -17.51 -26.44
N THR A 250 -15.62 -17.79 -25.96
CA THR A 250 -16.89 -17.29 -26.54
C THR A 250 -17.27 -15.92 -25.98
N ARG A 251 -17.10 -15.72 -24.67
CA ARG A 251 -17.54 -14.51 -23.96
C ARG A 251 -16.61 -13.35 -24.24
N SER A 252 -17.15 -12.20 -24.61
CA SER A 252 -16.38 -11.00 -24.94
C SER A 252 -15.45 -10.53 -23.83
N THR A 253 -15.84 -10.69 -22.55
CA THR A 253 -15.04 -10.30 -21.38
C THR A 253 -13.88 -11.26 -21.06
N GLU A 254 -13.95 -12.49 -21.57
CA GLU A 254 -12.98 -13.55 -21.32
C GLU A 254 -12.02 -13.77 -22.50
N LYS A 255 -12.24 -13.09 -23.64
CA LYS A 255 -11.38 -13.21 -24.82
C LYS A 255 -9.93 -12.89 -24.45
N GLU A 256 -9.01 -13.74 -24.88
CA GLU A 256 -7.57 -13.59 -24.73
C GLU A 256 -6.87 -14.01 -26.02
N ILE A 257 -5.96 -13.19 -26.52
CA ILE A 257 -5.18 -13.50 -27.71
C ILE A 257 -4.10 -14.50 -27.32
N PRO A 258 -4.09 -15.71 -27.92
CA PRO A 258 -3.07 -16.71 -27.63
C PRO A 258 -1.66 -16.19 -27.90
N GLN A 259 -0.68 -16.56 -27.06
CA GLN A 259 0.69 -16.07 -27.16
C GLN A 259 1.34 -16.42 -28.51
N TRP A 260 1.03 -17.58 -29.08
CA TRP A 260 1.58 -17.98 -30.38
C TRP A 260 1.19 -17.04 -31.53
N ILE A 261 0.01 -16.38 -31.47
CA ILE A 261 -0.38 -15.34 -32.43
C ILE A 261 0.51 -14.10 -32.26
N ILE A 262 0.75 -13.69 -31.00
CA ILE A 262 1.62 -12.53 -30.72
C ILE A 262 3.06 -12.81 -31.14
N ASP A 263 3.48 -14.07 -31.09
CA ASP A 263 4.83 -14.52 -31.49
C ASP A 263 5.05 -14.58 -33.00
N LEU A 264 3.99 -14.56 -33.85
CA LEU A 264 4.09 -14.58 -35.31
C LEU A 264 5.01 -13.48 -35.86
N SER A 265 5.62 -13.74 -37.00
CA SER A 265 6.36 -12.71 -37.76
C SER A 265 5.48 -11.50 -38.07
N LYS A 266 6.07 -10.33 -38.26
CA LYS A 266 5.31 -9.09 -38.52
C LYS A 266 4.43 -9.20 -39.75
N ASP A 267 4.93 -9.87 -40.80
CA ASP A 267 4.22 -10.06 -42.08
C ASP A 267 2.96 -10.92 -41.91
N LYS A 268 2.97 -11.86 -40.98
CA LYS A 268 1.79 -12.69 -40.65
C LYS A 268 0.89 -12.02 -39.63
N LEU A 269 1.46 -11.43 -38.57
CA LEU A 269 0.72 -10.78 -37.48
C LEU A 269 -0.11 -9.58 -37.96
N ILE A 270 0.35 -8.87 -38.99
CA ILE A 270 -0.39 -7.73 -39.56
C ILE A 270 -1.77 -8.13 -40.11
N HIS A 271 -1.91 -9.35 -40.67
CA HIS A 271 -3.18 -9.84 -41.17
C HIS A 271 -4.16 -10.05 -40.00
N PHE A 272 -3.72 -10.65 -38.90
CA PHE A 272 -4.54 -10.78 -37.70
C PHE A 272 -4.96 -9.42 -37.16
N TYR A 273 -4.00 -8.48 -37.02
CA TYR A 273 -4.28 -7.12 -36.55
C TYR A 273 -5.31 -6.41 -37.43
N ASN A 274 -5.18 -6.48 -38.76
CA ASN A 274 -6.08 -5.87 -39.70
C ASN A 274 -7.51 -6.48 -39.61
N GLY A 275 -7.62 -7.79 -39.37
CA GLY A 275 -8.89 -8.46 -39.13
C GLY A 275 -9.59 -7.92 -37.88
N TYR A 276 -8.88 -7.79 -36.76
CA TYR A 276 -9.40 -7.18 -35.54
C TYR A 276 -9.79 -5.71 -35.78
N TYR A 277 -8.87 -4.95 -36.37
CA TYR A 277 -9.06 -3.52 -36.60
C TYR A 277 -10.25 -3.21 -37.54
N SER A 278 -10.52 -4.06 -38.51
CA SER A 278 -11.67 -3.92 -39.38
C SER A 278 -13.01 -4.04 -38.66
N GLY A 279 -13.05 -4.78 -37.51
CA GLY A 279 -14.23 -4.88 -36.63
C GLY A 279 -14.36 -3.70 -35.68
N ASP A 280 -13.42 -3.60 -34.77
CA ASP A 280 -13.45 -2.67 -33.62
C ASP A 280 -12.56 -1.42 -33.81
N GLY A 281 -11.83 -1.33 -34.91
CA GLY A 281 -10.95 -0.21 -35.20
C GLY A 281 -11.68 1.03 -35.72
N HIS A 282 -11.11 2.19 -35.43
CA HIS A 282 -11.56 3.47 -35.91
C HIS A 282 -10.40 4.44 -36.14
N ASN A 283 -10.36 5.09 -37.29
CA ASN A 283 -9.38 6.12 -37.62
C ASN A 283 -9.96 7.50 -37.41
N ARG A 284 -9.26 8.30 -36.63
CA ARG A 284 -9.57 9.71 -36.47
C ARG A 284 -8.71 10.53 -37.44
N LYS A 285 -9.26 10.81 -38.63
CA LYS A 285 -8.55 11.47 -39.75
C LYS A 285 -7.97 12.85 -39.40
N ASP A 286 -8.67 13.61 -38.55
CA ASP A 286 -8.26 14.97 -38.13
C ASP A 286 -6.94 14.98 -37.31
N ARG A 287 -6.51 13.84 -36.76
CA ARG A 287 -5.32 13.73 -35.92
C ARG A 287 -4.37 12.57 -36.28
N GLU A 288 -4.59 11.90 -37.38
CA GLU A 288 -3.85 10.67 -37.76
C GLU A 288 -3.74 9.64 -36.62
N LEU A 289 -4.84 9.44 -35.88
CA LEU A 289 -4.90 8.54 -34.73
C LEU A 289 -5.67 7.27 -35.08
N SER A 290 -5.05 6.13 -34.80
CA SER A 290 -5.71 4.82 -34.76
C SER A 290 -6.28 4.57 -33.38
N MET A 291 -7.54 4.09 -33.33
CA MET A 291 -8.27 3.84 -32.10
C MET A 291 -9.00 2.51 -32.18
N PHE A 292 -9.09 1.80 -31.06
CA PHE A 292 -9.94 0.62 -30.87
C PHE A 292 -10.25 0.39 -29.39
N CYS A 293 -11.28 -0.39 -29.10
CA CYS A 293 -11.68 -0.70 -27.72
C CYS A 293 -12.01 -2.19 -27.56
N THR A 294 -11.81 -2.71 -26.36
CA THR A 294 -12.26 -4.05 -25.97
C THR A 294 -12.78 -4.05 -24.53
N VAL A 295 -13.65 -5.00 -24.18
CA VAL A 295 -14.15 -5.20 -22.81
C VAL A 295 -13.35 -6.26 -22.04
N SER A 296 -12.47 -7.01 -22.71
CA SER A 296 -11.59 -7.97 -22.06
C SER A 296 -10.27 -7.33 -21.65
N LYS A 297 -9.94 -7.41 -20.35
CA LYS A 297 -8.67 -6.94 -19.81
C LYS A 297 -7.46 -7.69 -20.38
N LYS A 298 -7.55 -9.02 -20.47
CA LYS A 298 -6.47 -9.87 -21.02
C LYS A 298 -6.22 -9.57 -22.51
N MET A 299 -7.31 -9.46 -23.28
CA MET A 299 -7.21 -9.10 -24.69
C MET A 299 -6.62 -7.70 -24.88
N ALA A 300 -6.91 -6.75 -24.00
CA ALA A 300 -6.36 -5.40 -24.07
C ALA A 300 -4.83 -5.42 -24.01
N TYR A 301 -4.24 -6.14 -23.07
CA TYR A 301 -2.76 -6.21 -22.96
C TYR A 301 -2.13 -7.03 -24.12
N GLY A 302 -2.80 -8.06 -24.63
CA GLY A 302 -2.37 -8.75 -25.87
C GLY A 302 -2.38 -7.84 -27.10
N LEU A 303 -3.40 -6.99 -27.26
CA LEU A 303 -3.45 -5.98 -28.32
C LEU A 303 -2.37 -4.90 -28.17
N GLN A 304 -2.04 -4.52 -26.92
CA GLN A 304 -0.91 -3.63 -26.65
C GLN A 304 0.40 -4.22 -27.14
N ASP A 305 0.65 -5.50 -26.88
CA ASP A 305 1.85 -6.22 -27.37
C ASP A 305 1.91 -6.24 -28.89
N ILE A 306 0.78 -6.49 -29.56
CA ILE A 306 0.69 -6.49 -31.03
C ILE A 306 1.03 -5.12 -31.61
N VAL A 307 0.46 -4.03 -31.04
CA VAL A 307 0.75 -2.67 -31.48
C VAL A 307 2.22 -2.31 -31.26
N ILE A 308 2.79 -2.67 -30.12
CA ILE A 308 4.22 -2.48 -29.81
C ILE A 308 5.08 -3.21 -30.84
N LYS A 309 4.78 -4.48 -31.14
CA LYS A 309 5.54 -5.30 -32.07
C LYS A 309 5.47 -4.78 -33.50
N LEU A 310 4.24 -4.51 -34.00
CA LEU A 310 4.03 -4.11 -35.40
C LEU A 310 4.53 -2.69 -35.68
N PHE A 311 4.24 -1.75 -34.79
CA PHE A 311 4.40 -0.31 -35.06
C PHE A 311 5.50 0.37 -34.25
N ASN A 312 6.16 -0.33 -33.34
CA ASN A 312 7.16 0.23 -32.41
C ASN A 312 6.61 1.43 -31.60
N VAL A 313 5.37 1.35 -31.17
CA VAL A 313 4.67 2.39 -30.40
C VAL A 313 3.95 1.79 -29.21
N VAL A 314 4.11 2.38 -28.04
CA VAL A 314 3.24 2.08 -26.89
C VAL A 314 1.96 2.90 -27.04
N PRO A 315 0.78 2.27 -27.27
CA PRO A 315 -0.46 3.00 -27.39
C PRO A 315 -0.92 3.57 -26.06
N THR A 316 -1.57 4.73 -26.07
CA THR A 316 -2.27 5.24 -24.88
C THR A 316 -3.45 4.32 -24.58
N LEU A 317 -3.54 3.86 -23.34
CA LEU A 317 -4.62 3.00 -22.84
C LEU A 317 -5.46 3.75 -21.82
N ASN A 318 -6.77 3.81 -22.03
CA ASN A 318 -7.73 4.42 -21.11
C ASN A 318 -8.83 3.42 -20.74
N ILE A 319 -9.25 3.41 -19.49
CA ILE A 319 -10.39 2.64 -19.03
C ILE A 319 -11.62 3.56 -18.99
N ARG A 320 -12.65 3.22 -19.76
CA ARG A 320 -13.95 3.90 -19.75
C ARG A 320 -14.93 3.10 -18.93
N LYS A 321 -15.38 3.68 -17.81
CA LYS A 321 -16.46 3.10 -17.00
C LYS A 321 -17.79 3.32 -17.69
N ASP A 322 -18.57 2.25 -17.89
CA ASP A 322 -19.91 2.38 -18.40
C ASP A 322 -20.85 2.88 -17.28
N LYS A 323 -21.42 4.07 -17.48
CA LYS A 323 -22.30 4.71 -16.50
C LYS A 323 -23.79 4.32 -16.67
N ARG A 324 -24.14 3.56 -17.70
CA ARG A 324 -25.54 3.24 -18.05
C ARG A 324 -26.15 2.21 -17.10
N SER A 325 -25.38 1.25 -16.62
CA SER A 325 -25.81 0.25 -15.64
C SER A 325 -24.60 -0.36 -14.92
N LYS A 326 -24.81 -0.85 -13.66
CA LYS A 326 -23.80 -1.63 -12.92
C LYS A 326 -23.47 -2.99 -13.57
N THR A 327 -24.29 -3.43 -14.51
CA THR A 327 -24.13 -4.71 -15.24
C THR A 327 -23.29 -4.61 -16.51
N PHE A 328 -22.94 -3.39 -16.95
CA PHE A 328 -22.08 -3.19 -18.12
C PHE A 328 -20.60 -3.19 -17.70
N ASN A 329 -19.75 -3.82 -18.51
CA ASN A 329 -18.33 -3.96 -18.28
C ASN A 329 -17.55 -2.69 -18.66
N ASP A 330 -16.46 -2.41 -17.96
CA ASP A 330 -15.52 -1.37 -18.33
C ASP A 330 -14.90 -1.66 -19.70
N SER A 331 -14.65 -0.62 -20.49
CA SER A 331 -14.02 -0.73 -21.80
C SER A 331 -12.58 -0.23 -21.77
N TYR A 332 -11.66 -1.01 -22.31
CA TYR A 332 -10.25 -0.69 -22.49
C TYR A 332 -10.08 -0.07 -23.89
N CYS A 333 -9.86 1.24 -23.93
CA CYS A 333 -9.78 2.00 -25.16
C CYS A 333 -8.36 2.45 -25.46
N PHE A 334 -7.87 2.13 -26.64
CA PHE A 334 -6.56 2.44 -27.15
C PHE A 334 -6.59 3.58 -28.15
N GLN A 335 -5.53 4.41 -28.11
CA GLN A 335 -5.24 5.36 -29.19
C GLN A 335 -3.73 5.50 -29.38
N PHE A 336 -3.28 5.58 -30.62
CA PHE A 336 -1.88 5.83 -30.95
C PHE A 336 -1.73 6.48 -32.33
N SER A 337 -0.60 7.18 -32.51
CA SER A 337 -0.12 7.67 -33.80
C SER A 337 1.13 6.88 -34.18
N LEU A 338 1.34 6.67 -35.46
CA LEU A 338 2.55 6.03 -35.97
C LEU A 338 3.81 6.90 -35.80
N ARG A 339 3.65 8.18 -35.43
CA ARG A 339 4.73 9.12 -35.12
C ARG A 339 4.56 9.64 -33.69
N PRO A 340 4.86 8.82 -32.67
CA PRO A 340 4.70 9.24 -31.28
C PRO A 340 5.73 10.29 -30.93
N LYS A 341 5.30 11.37 -30.28
CA LYS A 341 6.19 12.30 -29.61
C LYS A 341 6.62 11.71 -28.26
N GLU A 342 7.89 11.88 -27.87
CA GLU A 342 8.38 11.59 -26.52
C GLU A 342 8.56 10.09 -26.15
N GLN A 343 8.55 9.15 -27.09
CA GLN A 343 8.92 7.76 -26.81
C GLN A 343 10.37 7.51 -27.23
N ILE A 344 11.15 6.84 -26.35
CA ILE A 344 12.52 6.41 -26.67
C ILE A 344 12.45 4.93 -27.06
N ILE A 345 12.98 4.58 -28.23
CA ILE A 345 12.91 3.25 -28.80
C ILE A 345 14.34 2.69 -28.88
N SER A 346 14.54 1.53 -28.25
CA SER A 346 15.74 0.70 -28.42
C SER A 346 15.39 -0.58 -29.21
N GLU A 347 16.36 -1.46 -29.40
CA GLU A 347 16.17 -2.71 -30.16
C GLU A 347 15.04 -3.57 -29.58
N ASP A 348 15.04 -3.80 -28.27
CA ASP A 348 14.12 -4.69 -27.55
C ASP A 348 13.20 -3.99 -26.54
N LYS A 349 13.31 -2.66 -26.38
CA LYS A 349 12.57 -1.87 -25.40
C LYS A 349 11.93 -0.61 -25.99
N ILE A 350 10.84 -0.15 -25.39
CA ILE A 350 10.28 1.19 -25.61
C ILE A 350 10.07 1.84 -24.26
N CYS A 351 10.55 3.08 -24.13
CA CYS A 351 10.48 3.85 -22.89
C CYS A 351 9.52 5.03 -23.03
N VAL A 352 8.59 5.18 -22.09
CA VAL A 352 7.56 6.21 -22.09
C VAL A 352 7.58 7.01 -20.79
N GLN A 353 7.36 8.32 -20.86
CA GLN A 353 7.40 9.19 -19.69
C GLN A 353 6.29 8.87 -18.69
N ILE A 354 6.62 8.92 -17.41
CA ILE A 354 5.64 8.88 -16.32
C ILE A 354 4.85 10.20 -16.33
N LYS A 355 3.51 10.09 -16.36
CA LYS A 355 2.60 11.24 -16.43
C LYS A 355 2.03 11.64 -15.06
N ASN A 356 1.86 10.68 -14.18
CA ASN A 356 1.31 10.90 -12.84
C ASN A 356 1.85 9.88 -11.85
N LEU A 357 2.19 10.37 -10.67
CA LEU A 357 2.63 9.59 -9.52
C LEU A 357 1.84 10.04 -8.30
N TYR A 358 1.12 9.13 -7.66
CA TYR A 358 0.49 9.41 -6.38
C TYR A 358 0.43 8.15 -5.54
N ARG A 359 0.29 8.32 -4.25
CA ARG A 359 0.18 7.24 -3.30
C ARG A 359 -1.21 7.24 -2.68
N GLU A 360 -1.86 6.09 -2.71
CA GLU A 360 -3.16 5.86 -2.07
C GLU A 360 -2.97 5.00 -0.84
N GLU A 361 -3.62 5.38 0.25
CA GLU A 361 -3.73 4.52 1.41
C GLU A 361 -5.02 3.73 1.32
N LYS A 362 -4.85 2.46 1.11
CA LYS A 362 -5.95 1.53 0.97
C LYS A 362 -5.47 0.15 1.41
N GLN A 363 -6.22 -0.48 2.28
CA GLN A 363 -5.97 -1.88 2.59
C GLN A 363 -6.29 -2.74 1.38
N LEU A 364 -5.25 -3.32 0.79
CA LEU A 364 -5.34 -4.19 -0.37
C LEU A 364 -4.54 -5.45 -0.11
N LYS A 365 -5.11 -6.58 -0.52
CA LYS A 365 -4.35 -7.81 -0.63
C LYS A 365 -3.38 -7.66 -1.79
N VAL A 366 -2.11 -7.93 -1.54
CA VAL A 366 -1.03 -7.76 -2.52
C VAL A 366 -0.32 -9.09 -2.74
N PHE A 367 0.18 -9.30 -3.96
CA PHE A 367 0.81 -10.53 -4.41
C PHE A 367 2.20 -10.26 -4.97
N ASN A 368 3.01 -11.28 -5.04
CA ASN A 368 4.28 -11.29 -5.74
C ASN A 368 4.68 -12.74 -6.04
N PHE A 369 5.75 -12.95 -6.79
CA PHE A 369 6.33 -14.26 -7.03
C PHE A 369 7.80 -14.12 -7.42
N GLU A 370 8.56 -15.18 -7.27
CA GLU A 370 9.98 -15.25 -7.60
C GLU A 370 10.19 -15.90 -8.94
N VAL A 371 11.15 -15.43 -9.64
CA VAL A 371 11.53 -15.90 -10.95
C VAL A 371 12.96 -16.42 -10.89
N GLU A 372 13.21 -17.55 -11.50
CA GLU A 372 14.37 -18.40 -11.30
C GLU A 372 15.73 -17.70 -11.39
N THR A 373 15.96 -16.83 -12.38
CA THR A 373 17.25 -16.20 -12.60
C THR A 373 17.17 -14.67 -12.53
N ASP A 374 16.25 -14.07 -13.30
CA ASP A 374 16.23 -12.62 -13.51
C ASP A 374 15.57 -11.84 -12.39
N ASN A 375 14.91 -12.51 -11.44
CA ASN A 375 14.23 -11.89 -10.33
C ASN A 375 13.28 -10.74 -10.73
N SER A 376 12.69 -10.82 -11.93
CA SER A 376 11.82 -9.79 -12.49
C SER A 376 10.67 -10.39 -13.29
N TYR A 377 9.61 -9.61 -13.49
CA TYR A 377 8.46 -10.01 -14.29
C TYR A 377 7.70 -8.80 -14.81
N THR A 378 6.74 -9.01 -15.71
CA THR A 378 5.89 -7.93 -16.21
C THR A 378 4.51 -7.92 -15.55
N VAL A 379 4.11 -6.77 -15.04
CA VAL A 379 2.80 -6.48 -14.46
C VAL A 379 2.09 -5.50 -15.38
N ASN A 380 0.96 -5.88 -15.96
CA ASN A 380 0.27 -5.05 -16.95
C ASN A 380 1.24 -4.52 -18.03
N ASN A 381 2.14 -5.38 -18.51
CA ASN A 381 3.24 -5.10 -19.45
C ASN A 381 4.35 -4.16 -18.94
N VAL A 382 4.30 -3.64 -17.72
CA VAL A 382 5.38 -2.87 -17.10
C VAL A 382 6.33 -3.81 -16.38
N ILE A 383 7.63 -3.60 -16.54
CA ILE A 383 8.67 -4.45 -15.93
C ILE A 383 8.88 -4.05 -14.47
N VAL A 384 8.75 -5.02 -13.58
CA VAL A 384 9.00 -4.88 -12.15
C VAL A 384 9.92 -5.99 -11.63
N HIS A 385 10.62 -5.71 -10.54
CA HIS A 385 11.43 -6.72 -9.87
C HIS A 385 10.54 -7.52 -8.90
N ASN A 386 10.81 -8.80 -8.71
CA ASN A 386 10.22 -9.50 -7.60
C ASN A 386 10.72 -8.84 -6.30
N CYS A 387 9.79 -8.45 -5.43
CA CYS A 387 10.16 -8.02 -4.09
C CYS A 387 10.76 -9.21 -3.36
N GLN A 388 12.01 -9.09 -3.03
CA GLN A 388 12.73 -10.02 -2.20
C GLN A 388 12.46 -9.68 -0.72
N ASP A 389 11.24 -9.71 -0.18
CA ASP A 389 10.97 -9.35 1.21
C ASP A 389 10.14 -10.36 1.96
N ILE A 390 10.60 -10.69 3.17
CA ILE A 390 9.71 -11.18 4.20
C ILE A 390 8.92 -10.00 4.76
N SER A 391 7.90 -9.71 4.12
CA SER A 391 6.70 -9.43 4.85
C SER A 391 5.97 -10.74 4.99
N VAL A 392 5.23 -10.91 6.04
CA VAL A 392 4.30 -11.99 6.36
C VAL A 392 3.31 -12.30 5.25
N ALA A 393 3.55 -11.79 4.12
CA ALA A 393 2.88 -11.99 2.90
C ALA A 393 3.84 -12.28 1.75
N GLY A 394 5.06 -12.60 2.04
CA GLY A 394 5.94 -13.25 1.08
C GLY A 394 5.49 -14.68 0.90
N LYS A 395 5.70 -15.17 -0.26
CA LYS A 395 5.60 -16.49 -0.75
C LYS A 395 5.89 -17.54 0.26
N GLN A 396 5.02 -18.18 0.81
CA GLN A 396 5.22 -19.43 1.48
C GLN A 396 6.18 -20.41 0.78
N LYS A 397 7.39 -20.00 0.43
CA LYS A 397 8.47 -20.85 0.12
C LYS A 397 9.46 -20.96 1.24
N GLY A 398 9.06 -20.62 2.47
CA GLY A 398 10.14 -20.67 3.46
C GLY A 398 11.35 -19.90 2.88
N PHE A 399 12.37 -19.87 3.41
CA PHE A 399 13.52 -19.06 3.41
C PHE A 399 14.63 -19.44 2.41
N GLU A 400 14.53 -20.55 1.71
CA GLU A 400 15.48 -20.95 0.66
C GLU A 400 14.79 -21.60 -0.53
N TYR A 401 15.30 -21.35 -1.72
CA TYR A 401 15.01 -22.09 -2.91
C TYR A 401 16.26 -22.18 -3.81
N ASN A 402 16.62 -23.40 -4.19
CA ASN A 402 17.78 -23.70 -5.04
C ASN A 402 19.12 -23.11 -4.55
N GLY A 403 19.31 -23.00 -3.23
CA GLY A 403 20.58 -22.50 -2.66
C GLY A 403 20.74 -20.98 -2.63
N GLU A 404 19.73 -20.20 -3.06
CA GLU A 404 19.75 -18.74 -2.98
C GLU A 404 18.71 -18.20 -1.99
N ARG A 405 19.16 -17.25 -1.16
CA ARG A 405 18.36 -16.62 -0.10
C ARG A 405 17.52 -15.48 -0.66
N THR A 406 16.21 -15.48 -0.35
CA THR A 406 15.28 -14.38 -0.70
C THR A 406 15.46 -13.21 0.30
N ARG A 407 14.73 -12.10 0.21
CA ARG A 407 14.66 -11.03 1.25
C ARG A 407 13.73 -11.42 2.42
N SER A 408 12.94 -12.43 2.30
CA SER A 408 12.65 -13.33 3.38
C SER A 408 13.94 -13.84 3.96
N GLY A 409 14.96 -13.95 3.17
CA GLY A 409 16.33 -14.04 3.53
C GLY A 409 16.94 -12.91 4.39
N LEU A 410 16.27 -11.78 4.60
CA LEU A 410 16.72 -10.84 5.65
C LEU A 410 16.50 -11.41 7.07
N PHE A 411 15.50 -12.29 7.27
CA PHE A 411 15.47 -13.15 8.44
C PHE A 411 16.70 -14.04 8.47
N PHE A 412 17.09 -14.64 7.35
CA PHE A 412 18.26 -15.50 7.29
C PHE A 412 19.57 -14.71 7.34
N GLU A 413 19.58 -13.45 6.90
CA GLU A 413 20.71 -12.59 7.18
C GLU A 413 20.80 -12.31 8.68
N ALA A 414 19.68 -12.04 9.34
CA ALA A 414 19.66 -12.00 10.81
C ALA A 414 20.02 -13.36 11.42
N LEU A 415 19.47 -14.46 10.88
CA LEU A 415 19.80 -15.83 11.34
C LEU A 415 21.27 -16.16 11.11
N ARG A 416 21.85 -15.84 9.97
CA ARG A 416 23.28 -16.00 9.66
C ARG A 416 24.16 -15.29 10.68
N ILE A 417 23.77 -14.07 11.03
CA ILE A 417 24.46 -13.28 12.06
C ILE A 417 24.28 -13.91 13.44
N ILE A 418 23.05 -14.35 13.78
CA ILE A 418 22.72 -15.01 15.04
C ILE A 418 23.46 -16.35 15.15
N GLU A 419 23.45 -17.16 14.09
CA GLU A 419 24.16 -18.45 14.04
C GLU A 419 25.67 -18.31 14.25
N PHE A 420 26.27 -17.27 13.66
CA PHE A 420 27.70 -17.02 13.80
C PHE A 420 28.07 -16.42 15.16
N LEU A 421 27.33 -15.40 15.60
CA LEU A 421 27.65 -14.67 16.85
C LEU A 421 27.18 -15.38 18.10
N GLN A 422 26.21 -16.31 17.98
CA GLN A 422 25.60 -17.06 19.10
C GLN A 422 25.25 -16.13 20.29
N PRO A 423 24.49 -15.02 20.07
CA PRO A 423 24.11 -14.13 21.16
C PRO A 423 23.28 -14.87 22.22
N GLU A 424 23.31 -14.39 23.46
CA GLU A 424 22.49 -14.94 24.53
C GLU A 424 20.99 -14.83 24.22
N TYR A 425 20.60 -13.73 23.58
CA TYR A 425 19.21 -13.40 23.24
C TYR A 425 19.07 -12.90 21.79
N ALA A 426 18.05 -13.36 21.09
CA ALA A 426 17.62 -12.83 19.80
C ALA A 426 16.13 -12.48 19.87
N ILE A 427 15.75 -11.23 19.53
CA ILE A 427 14.37 -10.75 19.67
C ILE A 427 13.85 -10.28 18.31
N CYS A 428 12.78 -10.93 17.84
CA CYS A 428 12.06 -10.56 16.62
C CYS A 428 10.73 -9.90 16.96
N GLU A 429 10.44 -8.78 16.31
CA GLU A 429 9.09 -8.20 16.24
C GLU A 429 8.52 -8.31 14.85
N ASN A 430 7.24 -8.62 14.75
CA ASN A 430 6.55 -8.59 13.47
C ASN A 430 5.05 -8.33 13.60
N VAL A 431 4.36 -8.16 12.46
CA VAL A 431 2.90 -7.98 12.44
C VAL A 431 2.19 -9.25 12.91
N LYS A 432 1.04 -9.10 13.61
CA LYS A 432 0.21 -10.22 14.12
C LYS A 432 -0.11 -11.26 13.02
N ALA A 433 -0.28 -10.81 11.78
CA ALA A 433 -0.63 -11.71 10.68
C ALA A 433 0.34 -12.89 10.50
N LEU A 434 1.61 -12.79 10.93
CA LEU A 434 2.60 -13.87 10.92
C LEU A 434 2.12 -15.13 11.68
N THR A 435 1.32 -14.98 12.72
CA THR A 435 0.79 -16.10 13.52
C THR A 435 -0.55 -16.65 13.02
N SER A 436 -1.04 -16.21 11.86
CA SER A 436 -2.29 -16.71 11.28
C SER A 436 -2.09 -18.08 10.63
N LYS A 437 -3.15 -18.91 10.55
CA LYS A 437 -3.14 -20.22 9.86
C LYS A 437 -2.54 -20.16 8.45
N LYS A 438 -2.68 -19.03 7.78
CA LYS A 438 -2.15 -18.81 6.43
C LYS A 438 -0.61 -18.81 6.40
N PHE A 439 0.04 -18.43 7.47
CA PHE A 439 1.49 -18.28 7.60
C PHE A 439 2.10 -19.20 8.63
N GLU A 440 1.36 -20.24 9.02
CA GLU A 440 1.79 -21.22 10.02
C GLU A 440 3.09 -21.91 9.62
N LYS A 441 3.26 -22.21 8.33
CA LYS A 441 4.48 -22.84 7.82
C LYS A 441 5.71 -21.93 7.95
N GLU A 442 5.57 -20.65 7.57
CA GLU A 442 6.65 -19.66 7.67
C GLU A 442 6.96 -19.34 9.11
N PHE A 443 5.93 -19.20 9.91
CA PHE A 443 6.10 -18.97 11.33
C PHE A 443 6.86 -20.14 11.98
N ASN A 444 6.47 -21.38 11.67
CA ASN A 444 7.18 -22.58 12.13
C ASN A 444 8.60 -22.64 11.57
N THR A 445 8.84 -22.19 10.32
CA THR A 445 10.21 -22.14 9.79
C THR A 445 11.07 -21.14 10.58
N VAL A 446 10.56 -19.95 10.94
CA VAL A 446 11.29 -19.02 11.83
C VAL A 446 11.67 -19.71 13.14
N LEU A 447 10.69 -20.33 13.80
CA LEU A 447 10.91 -20.99 15.07
C LEU A 447 11.88 -22.16 14.96
N ASN A 448 11.72 -23.00 13.93
CA ASN A 448 12.57 -24.18 13.71
C ASN A 448 14.01 -23.79 13.37
N SER A 449 14.21 -22.83 12.46
CA SER A 449 15.55 -22.37 12.12
C SER A 449 16.30 -21.78 13.32
N LEU A 450 15.63 -21.03 14.19
CA LEU A 450 16.22 -20.54 15.43
C LEU A 450 16.50 -21.69 16.42
N ALA A 451 15.63 -22.73 16.47
CA ALA A 451 15.83 -23.89 17.29
C ALA A 451 17.00 -24.77 16.82
N GLU A 452 17.19 -24.90 15.49
CA GLU A 452 18.29 -25.61 14.84
C GLU A 452 19.66 -24.97 15.15
N VAL A 453 19.71 -23.62 15.18
CA VAL A 453 20.94 -22.89 15.54
C VAL A 453 21.14 -22.72 17.05
N GLY A 454 20.37 -23.43 17.89
CA GLY A 454 20.66 -23.56 19.31
C GLY A 454 19.78 -22.75 20.26
N TYR A 455 18.61 -22.26 19.85
CA TYR A 455 17.73 -21.45 20.70
C TYR A 455 16.43 -22.15 21.10
N ASN A 456 15.94 -21.83 22.31
CA ASN A 456 14.56 -22.06 22.72
C ASN A 456 13.74 -20.80 22.37
N ASN A 457 12.55 -20.98 21.77
CA ASN A 457 11.76 -19.87 21.24
C ASN A 457 10.43 -19.72 21.97
N TYR A 458 10.21 -18.56 22.53
CA TYR A 458 8.97 -18.12 23.18
C TYR A 458 8.29 -17.06 22.30
N TRP A 459 6.99 -17.18 22.04
CA TRP A 459 6.30 -16.18 21.24
C TRP A 459 4.91 -15.85 21.76
N LYS A 460 4.49 -14.61 21.56
CA LYS A 460 3.13 -14.13 21.90
C LYS A 460 2.76 -12.91 21.07
N VAL A 461 1.44 -12.78 20.78
CA VAL A 461 0.89 -11.54 20.21
C VAL A 461 0.52 -10.62 21.36
N LEU A 462 1.10 -9.42 21.37
CA LEU A 462 0.87 -8.39 22.38
C LEU A 462 0.24 -7.15 21.73
N ASN A 463 -0.60 -6.43 22.49
CA ASN A 463 -1.25 -5.19 22.03
C ASN A 463 -0.78 -4.02 22.89
N ALA A 464 -0.37 -2.92 22.26
CA ALA A 464 0.14 -1.73 22.96
C ALA A 464 -0.78 -1.19 24.07
N LYS A 465 -2.11 -1.28 23.86
CA LYS A 465 -3.10 -0.86 24.86
C LYS A 465 -3.05 -1.66 26.16
N ASP A 466 -2.53 -2.88 26.10
CA ASP A 466 -2.39 -3.76 27.27
C ASP A 466 -1.09 -3.44 28.07
N PHE A 467 -0.31 -2.42 27.64
CA PHE A 467 0.95 -2.00 28.22
C PHE A 467 1.02 -0.46 28.43
N GLY A 468 -0.14 0.17 28.70
CA GLY A 468 -0.21 1.56 29.10
C GLY A 468 -0.22 2.59 27.97
N ILE A 469 -0.14 2.18 26.70
CA ILE A 469 -0.20 3.09 25.54
C ILE A 469 -1.60 3.06 24.91
N PRO A 470 -2.30 4.19 24.79
CA PRO A 470 -3.67 4.26 24.25
C PRO A 470 -3.71 4.10 22.73
N GLN A 471 -3.15 3.00 22.22
CA GLN A 471 -3.10 2.66 20.81
C GLN A 471 -3.48 1.18 20.61
N ASN A 472 -4.39 0.90 19.67
CA ASN A 472 -4.71 -0.47 19.27
C ASN A 472 -3.70 -0.95 18.21
N ARG A 473 -2.55 -1.51 18.68
CA ARG A 473 -1.46 -2.00 17.84
C ARG A 473 -1.04 -3.39 18.31
N GLU A 474 -1.42 -4.42 17.53
CA GLU A 474 -1.06 -5.82 17.81
C GLU A 474 0.19 -6.21 17.02
N ARG A 475 1.15 -6.83 17.71
CA ARG A 475 2.40 -7.36 17.13
C ARG A 475 2.74 -8.71 17.73
N VAL A 476 3.34 -9.60 16.94
CA VAL A 476 3.97 -10.81 17.45
C VAL A 476 5.41 -10.51 17.86
N PHE A 477 5.79 -11.01 19.00
CA PHE A 477 7.16 -10.99 19.51
C PHE A 477 7.65 -12.44 19.64
N ILE A 478 8.87 -12.70 19.14
CA ILE A 478 9.56 -13.98 19.30
C ILE A 478 10.82 -13.68 20.11
N ILE A 479 10.91 -14.32 21.26
CA ILE A 479 12.05 -14.20 22.19
C ILE A 479 12.79 -15.53 22.11
N SER A 480 13.99 -15.50 21.56
CA SER A 480 14.86 -16.65 21.40
C SER A 480 15.99 -16.58 22.42
N ILE A 481 16.05 -17.55 23.31
CA ILE A 481 17.05 -17.67 24.36
C ILE A 481 17.96 -18.84 24.02
N ARG A 482 19.27 -18.63 24.04
CA ARG A 482 20.23 -19.70 23.73
C ARG A 482 20.09 -20.84 24.76
N LYS A 483 20.06 -22.09 24.27
CA LYS A 483 19.70 -23.27 25.08
C LYS A 483 20.57 -23.50 26.32
N ASP A 484 21.86 -23.12 26.26
CA ASP A 484 22.81 -23.31 27.35
C ASP A 484 22.55 -22.37 28.55
N ILE A 485 21.89 -21.25 28.34
CA ILE A 485 21.57 -20.26 29.37
C ILE A 485 20.08 -20.21 29.71
N ASP A 486 19.21 -20.83 28.90
CA ASP A 486 17.77 -20.76 29.13
C ASP A 486 17.34 -21.57 30.35
N THR A 487 16.85 -20.89 31.35
CA THR A 487 16.33 -21.51 32.58
C THR A 487 14.94 -22.13 32.42
N GLY A 488 14.27 -21.89 31.28
CA GLY A 488 12.86 -22.26 31.04
C GLY A 488 11.83 -21.43 31.83
N ALA A 489 12.28 -20.44 32.59
CA ALA A 489 11.43 -19.62 33.48
C ALA A 489 10.83 -18.38 32.80
N PHE A 490 11.19 -18.09 31.54
CA PHE A 490 10.68 -16.92 30.84
C PHE A 490 9.16 -17.01 30.59
N THR A 491 8.44 -15.98 30.96
CA THR A 491 7.02 -15.76 30.66
C THR A 491 6.81 -14.36 30.11
N PHE A 492 5.87 -14.22 29.16
CA PHE A 492 5.53 -12.89 28.66
C PHE A 492 4.85 -12.04 29.74
N PRO A 493 5.07 -10.71 29.70
CA PRO A 493 4.48 -9.80 30.69
C PRO A 493 2.95 -9.89 30.69
N GLU A 494 2.37 -9.73 31.89
CA GLU A 494 0.92 -9.65 32.06
C GLU A 494 0.35 -8.32 31.57
N LYS A 495 -0.91 -8.36 31.15
CA LYS A 495 -1.66 -7.18 30.73
C LYS A 495 -1.88 -6.24 31.91
N GLN A 496 -1.75 -4.96 31.66
CA GLN A 496 -2.02 -3.91 32.62
C GLN A 496 -3.31 -3.15 32.25
N PRO A 497 -4.13 -2.71 33.22
CA PRO A 497 -5.26 -1.85 32.96
C PRO A 497 -4.83 -0.55 32.29
N LEU A 498 -5.43 -0.21 31.16
CA LEU A 498 -5.11 1.01 30.44
C LEU A 498 -5.74 2.22 31.14
N GLN A 499 -4.92 3.08 31.74
CA GLN A 499 -5.34 4.31 32.40
C GLN A 499 -5.35 5.51 31.45
N LEU A 500 -4.38 5.58 30.53
CA LEU A 500 -4.20 6.70 29.62
C LEU A 500 -5.14 6.64 28.40
N ARG A 501 -5.45 7.81 27.85
CA ARG A 501 -6.23 8.01 26.62
C ARG A 501 -5.45 8.88 25.65
N VAL A 502 -5.94 9.02 24.42
CA VAL A 502 -5.29 9.87 23.41
C VAL A 502 -5.10 11.29 23.94
N LYS A 503 -6.08 11.84 24.68
CA LYS A 503 -5.98 13.17 25.28
C LYS A 503 -4.77 13.38 26.17
N ASP A 504 -4.32 12.32 26.86
CA ASP A 504 -3.17 12.37 27.77
C ASP A 504 -1.83 12.38 27.02
N MET A 505 -1.86 12.12 25.69
CA MET A 505 -0.72 12.18 24.79
C MET A 505 -0.60 13.52 24.05
N LEU A 506 -1.61 14.39 24.18
CA LEU A 506 -1.69 15.65 23.43
C LEU A 506 -0.72 16.71 23.96
N GLU A 507 -0.27 17.57 23.06
CA GLU A 507 0.46 18.79 23.42
C GLU A 507 -0.52 19.87 23.87
N PRO A 508 -0.20 20.65 24.92
CA PRO A 508 -1.12 21.67 25.45
C PRO A 508 -1.32 22.84 24.48
N VAL A 509 -0.32 23.12 23.65
CA VAL A 509 -0.34 24.17 22.62
C VAL A 509 0.16 23.59 21.31
N VAL A 510 -0.62 23.74 20.25
CA VAL A 510 -0.32 23.21 18.92
C VAL A 510 -0.44 24.32 17.88
N ASP A 511 0.48 24.37 16.91
CA ASP A 511 0.49 25.32 15.80
C ASP A 511 -0.79 25.21 14.95
N GLU A 512 -1.32 26.33 14.51
CA GLU A 512 -2.55 26.43 13.70
C GLU A 512 -2.52 25.59 12.41
N LYS A 513 -1.35 25.32 11.85
CA LYS A 513 -1.19 24.45 10.67
C LYS A 513 -1.72 23.01 10.86
N TYR A 514 -1.88 22.55 12.09
CA TYR A 514 -2.45 21.22 12.40
C TYR A 514 -3.97 21.24 12.44
N TYR A 515 -4.62 22.41 12.59
CA TYR A 515 -6.07 22.53 12.62
C TYR A 515 -6.68 22.45 11.22
N ILE A 516 -7.91 21.91 11.14
CA ILE A 516 -8.61 21.63 9.89
C ILE A 516 -9.82 22.53 9.78
N ASN A 517 -9.77 23.50 8.87
CA ASN A 517 -10.83 24.52 8.66
C ASN A 517 -11.66 24.28 7.38
N SER A 518 -11.76 23.03 6.91
CA SER A 518 -12.58 22.69 5.74
C SER A 518 -14.10 22.83 6.06
N ASP A 519 -14.92 23.07 5.02
CA ASP A 519 -16.39 23.15 5.20
C ASP A 519 -16.98 21.89 5.81
N ARG A 520 -16.40 20.72 5.52
CA ARG A 520 -16.82 19.46 6.14
C ARG A 520 -16.47 19.39 7.63
N ALA A 521 -15.31 19.95 8.00
CA ALA A 521 -14.94 20.04 9.42
C ALA A 521 -15.87 21.00 10.15
N LYS A 522 -16.20 22.15 9.57
CA LYS A 522 -17.15 23.12 10.13
C LYS A 522 -18.52 22.48 10.35
N LYS A 523 -19.08 21.82 9.32
CA LYS A 523 -20.38 21.09 9.44
C LYS A 523 -20.35 20.00 10.51
N LEU A 524 -19.23 19.30 10.67
CA LEU A 524 -19.10 18.29 11.72
C LEU A 524 -19.05 18.94 13.11
N ILE A 525 -18.34 20.06 13.26
CA ILE A 525 -18.30 20.86 14.50
C ILE A 525 -19.68 21.40 14.83
N GLU A 526 -20.42 21.97 13.88
CA GLU A 526 -21.81 22.44 14.07
C GLU A 526 -22.71 21.31 14.59
N LYS A 527 -22.61 20.12 13.99
CA LYS A 527 -23.36 18.93 14.43
C LYS A 527 -23.01 18.54 15.86
N ILE A 528 -21.74 18.63 16.24
CA ILE A 528 -21.27 18.31 17.60
C ILE A 528 -21.72 19.37 18.58
N THR A 529 -21.67 20.64 18.22
CA THR A 529 -22.12 21.75 19.05
C THR A 529 -23.62 21.65 19.33
N ALA A 530 -24.41 21.22 18.33
CA ALA A 530 -25.83 20.97 18.49
C ALA A 530 -26.17 19.72 19.35
N ASN A 531 -25.23 18.76 19.39
CA ASN A 531 -25.40 17.54 20.18
C ASN A 531 -24.04 17.13 20.82
N PRO A 532 -23.66 17.73 21.95
CA PRO A 532 -22.41 17.47 22.64
C PRO A 532 -22.21 16.01 23.11
N GLU A 533 -23.32 15.25 23.25
CA GLU A 533 -23.25 13.84 23.63
C GLU A 533 -22.46 12.98 22.61
N ILE A 534 -22.35 13.43 21.35
CA ILE A 534 -21.51 12.77 20.32
C ILE A 534 -20.06 12.66 20.79
N VAL A 535 -19.54 13.69 21.45
CA VAL A 535 -18.18 13.74 22.02
C VAL A 535 -18.18 13.30 23.47
N GLY A 536 -19.30 13.48 24.17
CA GLY A 536 -19.51 13.02 25.53
C GLY A 536 -19.51 11.50 25.62
N GLY A 537 -19.41 10.99 26.83
CA GLY A 537 -19.35 9.56 27.13
C GLY A 537 -18.07 9.22 27.89
N GLY A 538 -18.17 8.23 28.78
CA GLY A 538 -17.11 7.84 29.68
C GLY A 538 -15.82 7.42 29.00
N ILE A 539 -14.81 7.19 29.78
CA ILE A 539 -13.50 6.66 29.38
C ILE A 539 -13.67 5.29 28.75
N GLU A 540 -13.36 5.15 27.46
CA GLU A 540 -13.56 3.90 26.72
C GLU A 540 -12.21 3.28 26.27
N ASN A 541 -12.07 1.96 26.44
CA ASN A 541 -10.92 1.18 25.96
C ASN A 541 -11.06 0.74 24.50
N ARG A 542 -11.78 1.53 23.68
CA ARG A 542 -11.99 1.27 22.25
C ARG A 542 -11.70 2.50 21.40
N ILE A 543 -11.48 2.28 20.11
CA ILE A 543 -11.43 3.35 19.11
C ILE A 543 -12.84 3.94 18.97
N LYS A 544 -13.01 5.23 19.24
CA LYS A 544 -14.29 5.94 19.09
C LYS A 544 -14.18 6.97 17.96
N THR A 545 -14.95 6.75 16.90
CA THR A 545 -15.05 7.69 15.78
C THR A 545 -16.19 8.68 16.03
N ILE A 546 -15.97 9.95 15.70
CA ILE A 546 -16.93 11.04 15.85
C ILE A 546 -17.63 11.36 14.52
N GLY A 547 -16.89 11.31 13.41
CA GLY A 547 -17.41 11.60 12.08
C GLY A 547 -16.35 11.44 11.01
N HIS A 548 -16.73 11.71 9.76
CA HIS A 548 -15.85 11.52 8.60
C HIS A 548 -15.81 12.79 7.73
N LEU A 549 -14.61 13.28 7.40
CA LEU A 549 -14.40 14.50 6.60
C LEU A 549 -14.49 14.27 5.08
N GLY A 550 -14.84 13.07 4.63
CA GLY A 550 -15.10 12.74 3.22
C GLY A 550 -13.87 12.65 2.32
N THR A 551 -12.67 12.63 2.88
CA THR A 551 -11.44 12.23 2.18
C THR A 551 -11.37 10.70 2.23
N GLY A 552 -11.46 10.00 1.10
CA GLY A 552 -11.69 8.56 1.01
C GLY A 552 -10.93 7.68 2.04
N GLY A 553 -11.56 6.57 2.46
CA GLY A 553 -10.97 5.56 3.33
C GLY A 553 -10.85 5.94 4.82
N GLN A 554 -10.01 5.22 5.56
CA GLN A 554 -9.85 5.36 7.02
C GLN A 554 -9.31 6.74 7.46
N LYS A 555 -8.64 7.47 6.59
CA LYS A 555 -8.03 8.78 6.90
C LYS A 555 -9.04 9.90 7.10
N GLY A 556 -10.24 9.80 6.54
CA GLY A 556 -11.30 10.79 6.74
C GLY A 556 -11.91 10.79 8.14
N TRP A 557 -11.67 9.76 8.95
CA TRP A 557 -12.25 9.65 10.26
C TRP A 557 -11.65 10.62 11.28
N VAL A 558 -12.52 11.24 12.07
CA VAL A 558 -12.17 12.04 13.24
C VAL A 558 -12.44 11.21 14.48
N PHE A 559 -11.47 11.11 15.37
CA PHE A 559 -11.52 10.28 16.57
C PHE A 559 -11.75 11.10 17.83
N ASN A 560 -12.39 10.48 18.82
CA ASN A 560 -12.55 11.06 20.14
C ASN A 560 -11.26 10.85 20.95
N ALA A 561 -10.69 11.93 21.47
CA ALA A 561 -9.49 11.88 22.30
C ALA A 561 -9.70 11.18 23.66
N ASN A 562 -10.95 10.97 24.11
CA ASN A 562 -11.28 10.17 25.31
C ASN A 562 -11.20 8.65 25.06
N GLY A 563 -10.99 8.19 23.82
CA GLY A 563 -10.76 6.81 23.44
C GLY A 563 -9.28 6.47 23.27
N ILE A 564 -9.04 5.34 22.54
CA ILE A 564 -7.71 4.93 22.12
C ILE A 564 -7.48 5.24 20.63
N SER A 565 -6.22 5.43 20.23
CA SER A 565 -5.82 5.64 18.85
C SER A 565 -5.92 4.34 18.05
N ARG A 566 -6.18 4.47 16.73
CA ARG A 566 -5.87 3.40 15.78
C ARG A 566 -4.36 3.15 15.72
N CYS A 567 -3.95 2.04 15.10
CA CYS A 567 -2.55 1.78 14.81
C CYS A 567 -1.98 2.92 13.94
N LEU A 568 -0.93 3.58 14.39
CA LEU A 568 -0.20 4.55 13.58
C LEU A 568 0.53 3.83 12.45
N ALA A 569 0.47 4.40 11.25
CA ALA A 569 1.11 3.87 10.06
C ALA A 569 2.26 4.78 9.60
N ALA A 570 3.28 4.20 8.97
CA ALA A 570 4.36 4.96 8.34
C ALA A 570 3.88 6.02 7.35
N THR A 571 2.67 5.88 6.86
CA THR A 571 2.02 6.75 5.87
C THR A 571 1.22 7.91 6.47
N ASP A 572 1.13 7.98 7.78
CA ASP A 572 0.37 9.04 8.47
C ASP A 572 0.96 10.45 8.23
N TYR A 573 2.18 10.56 7.71
CA TYR A 573 2.74 11.85 7.30
C TYR A 573 1.93 12.58 6.22
N LYS A 574 1.19 11.86 5.35
CA LYS A 574 0.36 12.49 4.29
C LYS A 574 -0.93 13.08 4.84
N ASP A 575 -1.52 12.39 5.80
CA ASP A 575 -2.76 12.82 6.45
C ASP A 575 -2.83 12.20 7.86
N PRO A 576 -2.22 12.84 8.86
CA PRO A 576 -2.14 12.32 10.22
C PRO A 576 -3.52 12.04 10.84
N THR A 577 -3.54 11.15 11.83
CA THR A 577 -4.75 10.83 12.59
C THR A 577 -5.40 12.12 13.10
N LYS A 578 -6.72 12.27 12.88
CA LYS A 578 -7.48 13.45 13.25
C LYS A 578 -8.22 13.19 14.54
N ILE A 579 -8.19 14.18 15.41
CA ILE A 579 -8.91 14.17 16.68
C ILE A 579 -9.82 15.39 16.80
N ILE A 580 -10.85 15.25 17.65
CA ILE A 580 -11.58 16.41 18.14
C ILE A 580 -10.98 16.86 19.46
N GLU A 581 -10.77 18.14 19.58
CA GLU A 581 -10.28 18.82 20.77
C GLU A 581 -11.39 19.74 21.34
N THR A 582 -11.50 19.75 22.65
CA THR A 582 -12.43 20.60 23.39
C THR A 582 -11.63 21.70 24.04
N ARG A 583 -11.88 22.96 23.73
CA ARG A 583 -11.32 24.11 24.43
C ARG A 583 -12.38 24.67 25.36
N THR A 584 -12.06 24.75 26.62
CA THR A 584 -12.81 25.62 27.56
C THR A 584 -12.12 26.97 27.50
N MET A 585 -12.82 27.98 27.02
CA MET A 585 -12.31 29.36 27.00
C MET A 585 -12.34 29.88 28.47
N ILE A 586 -11.22 29.74 29.15
CA ILE A 586 -10.98 30.40 30.44
C ILE A 586 -10.07 31.62 30.17
N GLU A 587 -10.66 32.78 30.11
CA GLU A 587 -9.90 34.02 30.17
C GLU A 587 -9.60 34.28 31.66
N ILE A 588 -8.40 34.00 32.12
CA ILE A 588 -7.93 34.38 33.45
C ILE A 588 -7.71 35.88 33.43
N THR A 589 -8.67 36.65 33.88
CA THR A 589 -8.53 38.07 34.15
C THR A 589 -8.49 38.28 35.67
N GLU A 590 -7.80 39.37 36.10
CA GLU A 590 -7.72 39.80 37.53
C GLU A 590 -9.09 39.74 38.22
N PRO A 591 -9.11 39.49 39.55
CA PRO A 591 -10.35 39.33 40.34
C PRO A 591 -11.13 40.67 40.43
N LYS A 592 -11.86 41.01 39.40
CA LYS A 592 -12.79 42.14 39.35
C LYS A 592 -14.18 41.66 38.97
N VAL A 593 -15.23 42.39 39.41
CA VAL A 593 -16.58 42.17 38.93
C VAL A 593 -16.62 42.48 37.42
N LYS A 594 -16.70 41.43 36.58
CA LYS A 594 -16.63 41.57 35.13
C LYS A 594 -18.03 41.47 34.53
N GLN A 595 -18.67 42.61 34.23
CA GLN A 595 -19.91 42.63 33.47
C GLN A 595 -19.59 42.44 31.97
N VAL A 596 -20.24 41.48 31.33
CA VAL A 596 -20.05 41.17 29.91
C VAL A 596 -21.18 41.63 29.01
N GLY A 597 -22.32 41.97 29.59
CA GLY A 597 -23.46 42.50 28.83
C GLY A 597 -24.66 42.89 29.72
N ASN A 598 -25.73 43.30 29.10
CA ASN A 598 -27.03 43.55 29.72
C ASN A 598 -28.14 43.22 28.72
N ILE A 599 -29.11 42.42 29.13
CA ILE A 599 -30.25 41.99 28.30
C ILE A 599 -31.48 42.91 28.41
N VAL A 600 -31.40 43.94 29.26
CA VAL A 600 -32.52 44.92 29.45
C VAL A 600 -32.03 46.30 29.12
N SER A 601 -32.68 46.97 28.19
CA SER A 601 -32.55 48.41 27.99
C SER A 601 -33.85 49.12 28.37
N THR A 602 -33.77 50.06 29.24
CA THR A 602 -34.90 50.94 29.57
C THR A 602 -34.54 52.38 29.16
N GLY A 603 -35.47 53.09 28.53
CA GLY A 603 -35.22 54.36 27.81
C GLY A 603 -34.44 55.46 28.54
N ASN A 604 -34.29 55.42 29.88
CA ASN A 604 -33.57 56.44 30.65
C ASN A 604 -32.22 55.95 31.25
N PHE A 605 -31.84 54.68 31.10
CA PHE A 605 -30.60 54.11 31.63
C PHE A 605 -29.92 53.19 30.63
N SER A 606 -28.71 53.51 30.24
CA SER A 606 -27.95 52.70 29.30
C SER A 606 -27.42 51.35 29.85
N ASN A 607 -27.39 51.17 31.18
CA ASN A 607 -26.92 49.95 31.83
C ASN A 607 -27.62 49.71 33.19
N PRO A 608 -28.94 49.41 33.24
CA PRO A 608 -29.63 49.16 34.46
C PRO A 608 -29.10 47.92 35.16
N GLN A 609 -29.17 47.88 36.51
CA GLN A 609 -28.75 46.67 37.28
C GLN A 609 -29.52 45.43 36.89
N ARG A 610 -30.79 45.63 36.59
CA ARG A 610 -31.66 44.58 36.07
C ARG A 610 -31.17 44.10 34.70
N GLY A 611 -30.84 42.83 34.58
CA GLY A 611 -30.43 42.21 33.33
C GLY A 611 -28.95 42.22 33.05
N ARG A 612 -28.07 42.72 33.93
CA ARG A 612 -26.63 42.61 33.77
C ARG A 612 -26.20 41.16 33.78
N ILE A 613 -25.31 40.82 32.82
CA ILE A 613 -24.68 39.51 32.66
C ILE A 613 -23.21 39.64 33.07
N TYR A 614 -22.75 38.72 33.89
CA TYR A 614 -21.40 38.70 34.41
C TYR A 614 -20.64 37.49 33.89
N SER A 615 -19.31 37.62 33.81
CA SER A 615 -18.43 36.48 33.49
C SER A 615 -18.29 35.57 34.70
N PRO A 616 -18.32 34.24 34.53
CA PRO A 616 -18.06 33.32 35.62
C PRO A 616 -16.62 33.39 36.12
N ASP A 617 -15.70 33.96 35.31
CA ASP A 617 -14.27 34.08 35.61
C ASP A 617 -13.92 35.36 36.43
N GLY A 618 -14.94 36.15 36.84
CA GLY A 618 -14.81 37.32 37.67
C GLY A 618 -15.31 37.15 39.11
N LEU A 619 -15.15 38.21 39.96
CA LEU A 619 -15.81 38.25 41.25
C LEU A 619 -17.31 38.35 41.11
N ALA A 620 -18.08 37.71 42.00
CA ALA A 620 -19.53 37.89 42.08
C ALA A 620 -19.86 39.31 42.45
N PRO A 621 -20.86 39.96 41.84
CA PRO A 621 -21.39 41.21 42.35
C PRO A 621 -21.99 41.05 43.75
N ALA A 622 -22.07 42.14 44.52
CA ALA A 622 -22.76 42.12 45.80
C ALA A 622 -24.20 41.62 45.64
N LEU A 623 -24.58 40.60 46.39
CA LEU A 623 -25.93 40.07 46.42
C LEU A 623 -26.85 41.05 47.18
N ASN A 624 -27.86 41.52 46.47
CA ASN A 624 -28.94 42.32 47.08
C ASN A 624 -30.03 41.40 47.61
N THR A 625 -30.81 41.84 48.56
CA THR A 625 -32.05 41.19 48.98
C THR A 625 -33.02 41.20 47.83
N VAL A 626 -33.10 40.09 47.12
CA VAL A 626 -33.88 39.97 45.88
C VAL A 626 -35.37 39.80 46.27
N SER A 627 -36.16 40.80 46.02
CA SER A 627 -37.61 40.76 46.19
C SER A 627 -38.37 40.67 44.86
N GLY A 628 -37.76 40.04 43.84
CA GLY A 628 -38.26 39.91 42.46
C GLY A 628 -37.82 41.02 41.54
N GLY A 629 -38.27 41.00 40.30
CA GLY A 629 -38.01 42.07 39.31
C GLY A 629 -36.78 41.86 38.40
N GLY A 630 -36.16 40.64 38.37
CA GLY A 630 -35.07 40.30 37.43
C GLY A 630 -33.71 40.82 37.87
N LEU A 631 -33.50 41.02 39.18
CA LEU A 631 -32.22 41.48 39.77
C LEU A 631 -31.23 40.34 40.06
N GLU A 632 -31.62 39.09 39.77
CA GLU A 632 -30.73 37.93 39.92
C GLU A 632 -29.46 38.09 39.05
N PRO A 633 -28.27 37.82 39.62
CA PRO A 633 -27.03 37.83 38.82
C PRO A 633 -27.13 36.79 37.70
N LYS A 634 -26.85 37.21 36.47
CA LYS A 634 -26.83 36.33 35.30
C LYS A 634 -25.39 36.13 34.87
N PHE A 635 -25.03 34.89 34.64
CA PHE A 635 -23.68 34.50 34.16
C PHE A 635 -23.78 33.89 32.77
N ILE A 636 -22.73 34.01 31.99
CA ILE A 636 -22.56 33.25 30.76
C ILE A 636 -22.06 31.86 31.14
N GLU A 637 -22.74 30.81 30.71
CA GLU A 637 -22.20 29.45 30.80
C GLU A 637 -20.93 29.36 29.90
N ASN A 638 -19.88 28.67 30.39
CA ASN A 638 -18.67 28.46 29.66
C ASN A 638 -18.97 27.84 28.30
N LYS A 639 -18.67 28.53 27.23
CA LYS A 639 -18.86 28.03 25.88
C LYS A 639 -17.73 27.07 25.54
N VAL A 640 -18.08 25.81 25.39
CA VAL A 640 -17.15 24.80 24.92
C VAL A 640 -16.94 24.97 23.39
N GLU A 641 -15.73 25.28 22.99
CA GLU A 641 -15.36 25.33 21.58
C GLU A 641 -14.78 23.98 21.16
N TYR A 642 -15.33 23.44 20.06
CA TYR A 642 -14.81 22.21 19.44
C TYR A 642 -13.94 22.55 18.25
N ARG A 643 -12.76 21.96 18.17
CA ARG A 643 -11.84 22.09 17.03
C ARG A 643 -11.38 20.71 16.56
N ILE A 644 -11.21 20.54 15.26
CA ILE A 644 -10.68 19.32 14.65
C ILE A 644 -9.25 19.59 14.20
N ARG A 645 -8.32 18.71 14.62
CA ARG A 645 -6.91 18.83 14.22
C ARG A 645 -6.27 17.46 13.97
N LYS A 646 -5.12 17.50 13.32
CA LYS A 646 -4.21 16.36 13.16
C LYS A 646 -3.35 16.20 14.41
N LEU A 647 -2.98 14.97 14.73
CA LEU A 647 -1.91 14.72 15.71
C LEU A 647 -0.59 15.30 15.20
N THR A 648 0.23 15.82 16.10
CA THR A 648 1.59 16.27 15.77
C THR A 648 2.56 15.09 15.72
N PRO A 649 3.77 15.23 15.12
CA PRO A 649 4.80 14.20 15.19
C PRO A 649 5.16 13.80 16.63
N ARG A 650 5.27 14.76 17.55
CA ARG A 650 5.56 14.52 18.97
C ARG A 650 4.49 13.63 19.62
N GLU A 651 3.22 13.94 19.39
CA GLU A 651 2.09 13.14 19.90
C GLU A 651 2.13 11.71 19.33
N CYS A 652 2.53 11.54 18.07
CA CYS A 652 2.74 10.23 17.48
C CYS A 652 3.90 9.46 18.15
N PHE A 653 5.00 10.13 18.51
CA PHE A 653 6.11 9.51 19.25
C PHE A 653 5.68 9.11 20.67
N ARG A 654 4.90 9.95 21.38
CA ARG A 654 4.30 9.59 22.68
C ARG A 654 3.40 8.35 22.56
N LEU A 655 2.60 8.23 21.49
CA LEU A 655 1.78 7.04 21.18
C LEU A 655 2.61 5.81 20.83
N MET A 656 3.89 5.95 20.51
CA MET A 656 4.85 4.86 20.36
C MET A 656 5.67 4.61 21.64
N GLY A 657 5.43 5.38 22.70
CA GLY A 657 6.07 5.22 23.98
C GLY A 657 7.44 5.92 24.11
N PHE A 658 7.85 6.73 23.13
CA PHE A 658 9.05 7.56 23.27
C PHE A 658 8.77 8.76 24.19
N SER A 659 9.80 9.15 24.94
CA SER A 659 9.73 10.33 25.81
C SER A 659 9.89 11.63 25.00
N ASP A 660 9.46 12.74 25.60
CA ASP A 660 9.68 14.07 25.01
C ASP A 660 11.17 14.43 24.94
N GLU A 661 12.00 13.92 25.87
CA GLU A 661 13.44 14.09 25.82
C GLU A 661 14.08 13.43 24.61
N GLU A 662 13.69 12.18 24.32
CA GLU A 662 14.12 11.46 23.12
C GLU A 662 13.70 12.19 21.84
N PHE A 663 12.46 12.66 21.79
CA PHE A 663 11.97 13.46 20.67
C PHE A 663 12.74 14.78 20.51
N ASN A 664 13.04 15.45 21.60
CA ASN A 664 13.75 16.75 21.59
C ASN A 664 15.21 16.65 21.12
N ARG A 665 15.82 15.46 21.17
CA ARG A 665 17.16 15.22 20.63
C ARG A 665 17.19 15.25 19.11
N ILE A 666 16.07 14.94 18.45
CA ILE A 666 16.00 14.87 16.98
C ILE A 666 16.05 16.27 16.38
N LYS A 667 17.08 16.55 15.57
CA LYS A 667 17.29 17.83 14.89
C LYS A 667 17.40 17.67 13.38
N GLY A 668 16.89 18.66 12.64
CA GLY A 668 17.06 18.75 11.19
C GLY A 668 16.35 17.65 10.39
N ILE A 669 15.26 17.07 10.93
CA ILE A 669 14.43 16.07 10.28
C ILE A 669 13.02 16.64 10.08
N SER A 670 12.47 16.50 8.86
CA SER A 670 11.15 17.03 8.52
C SER A 670 10.01 16.29 9.24
N ASN A 671 8.88 16.98 9.47
CA ASN A 671 7.68 16.34 10.03
C ASN A 671 7.24 15.12 9.25
N THR A 672 7.36 15.12 7.92
CA THR A 672 7.07 13.97 7.06
C THR A 672 7.85 12.73 7.48
N GLN A 673 9.15 12.88 7.70
CA GLN A 673 10.00 11.77 8.13
C GLN A 673 9.72 11.36 9.59
N LEU A 674 9.43 12.31 10.47
CA LEU A 674 9.06 12.03 11.87
C LEU A 674 7.79 11.18 11.96
N TYR A 675 6.74 11.51 11.21
CA TYR A 675 5.53 10.67 11.14
C TYR A 675 5.81 9.26 10.60
N LYS A 676 6.64 9.17 9.53
CA LYS A 676 7.04 7.89 8.95
C LYS A 676 7.76 7.00 9.96
N MET A 677 8.70 7.57 10.69
CA MET A 677 9.47 6.87 11.71
C MET A 677 8.59 6.42 12.88
N ALA A 678 7.69 7.27 13.38
CA ALA A 678 6.74 6.89 14.42
C ALA A 678 5.87 5.69 13.97
N GLY A 679 5.32 5.72 12.74
CA GLY A 679 4.49 4.63 12.20
C GLY A 679 5.25 3.30 12.03
N ASN A 680 6.53 3.34 11.67
CA ASN A 680 7.38 2.16 11.49
C ASN A 680 7.93 1.61 12.82
N SER A 681 7.92 2.39 13.88
CA SER A 681 8.54 1.98 15.14
C SER A 681 7.74 0.92 15.90
N ILE A 682 8.37 0.33 16.90
CA ILE A 682 7.79 -0.59 17.87
C ILE A 682 7.39 0.22 19.12
N VAL A 683 6.35 -0.23 19.84
CA VAL A 683 5.93 0.45 21.07
C VAL A 683 6.90 0.10 22.21
N VAL A 684 7.59 1.11 22.73
CA VAL A 684 8.65 0.99 23.73
C VAL A 684 8.15 0.28 25.00
N ASN A 685 6.93 0.60 25.48
CA ASN A 685 6.36 0.02 26.70
C ASN A 685 6.16 -1.50 26.63
N VAL A 686 5.85 -2.03 25.45
CA VAL A 686 5.73 -3.49 25.27
C VAL A 686 7.08 -4.16 25.42
N LEU A 687 8.13 -3.57 24.83
CA LEU A 687 9.50 -4.06 24.92
C LEU A 687 10.06 -3.97 26.34
N GLU A 688 9.77 -2.87 27.04
CA GLU A 688 10.14 -2.71 28.47
C GLU A 688 9.55 -3.83 29.32
N GLY A 689 8.28 -4.17 29.11
CA GLY A 689 7.65 -5.30 29.78
C GLY A 689 8.34 -6.63 29.46
N ILE A 690 8.68 -6.87 28.19
CA ILE A 690 9.38 -8.10 27.75
C ILE A 690 10.77 -8.18 28.40
N PHE A 691 11.57 -7.13 28.35
CA PHE A 691 12.91 -7.12 28.94
C PHE A 691 12.90 -7.34 30.46
N ARG A 692 11.95 -6.72 31.16
CA ARG A 692 11.77 -6.91 32.60
C ARG A 692 11.57 -8.40 32.93
N GLU A 693 10.66 -9.09 32.25
CA GLU A 693 10.40 -10.52 32.51
C GLU A 693 11.55 -11.41 32.04
N LEU A 694 12.20 -11.05 30.90
CA LEU A 694 13.35 -11.80 30.37
C LEU A 694 14.51 -11.82 31.39
N PHE A 695 14.93 -10.68 31.85
CA PHE A 695 16.09 -10.61 32.77
C PHE A 695 15.74 -11.07 34.18
N LYS A 696 14.50 -10.93 34.64
CA LYS A 696 14.04 -11.52 35.89
C LYS A 696 14.10 -13.07 35.83
N ALA A 697 13.74 -13.67 34.72
CA ALA A 697 13.78 -15.12 34.54
C ALA A 697 15.21 -15.69 34.50
N GLN A 698 16.19 -14.88 34.05
CA GLN A 698 17.59 -15.30 33.92
C GLN A 698 18.45 -14.95 35.13
N SER A 699 17.94 -14.13 36.08
CA SER A 699 18.63 -13.77 37.30
C SER A 699 18.47 -14.76 38.45
N ARG A 700 17.84 -15.90 38.20
CA ARG A 700 17.63 -17.00 39.17
C ARG A 700 18.61 -18.17 38.87
#